data_0b38ab01b036a55f65853cc37e00328b
#
_entry.id   0b38ab01b036a55f65853cc37e00328b
#
_cell.length_a   1.000
_cell.length_b   1.000
_cell.length_c   1.000
_cell.angle_alpha   90.00
_cell.angle_beta   90.00
_cell.angle_gamma   90.00
#
_symmetry.space_group_name_H-M   'P 1'
#
loop_
_entity.id
_entity.type
_entity.pdbx_description
1 polymer ?
#
loop_
_entity_poly.entity_id
_entity_poly.type
_entity_poly.pdbx_seq_one_letter_code
_entity_poly.pdbx_strand_id
1 'polypeptide(L)'
;MWLAAACGTAVVVGVVLALRFLTSFTAGGRQADLRPIRNQNVLLITIDTLRADAVHSYGGRAATPALDRLAAEGVRFEFAHAHAVLTLPSHASILTGMYPFQHGIRDNSGYRLPASARTAATILKQAGYATGAFVAAFPLHARFGLNVGFDVYDDRFGETRAPTEFVMPERPATSVVALARAWIAAQGQRDGPPRPWFAWVHVFEPHAPYRPPPPFDTQYERPYDGEVAAADAGVAPLLADVSASGQPTLVIVTGDHGEALGDHGEKTHGLFAYESTLRVPLLVAEVGARSTRPTSLPREVSGVSARHVDILPTLLEAVAQPVPADLPGRSLLPPAERRPGSPRPSYFEAMSAMLNRGWAPLSGVLVDRDKYIELPIAERYDLAADTDEATNLAGRAPDRDRMLAGRLGGFDAALPGRRRAEEPDVAARLQSLGYVAGDAPIKARYTEADDPKTLLAIDEAFHRAVDLYVGRRYEEAKVTYRQIIARRPDMAIAYRHLAFVSWETGQTREAIHVLQRALAAGVTSVPVVTQLGTYLAESGKPAAAISLLEPIVTSQTADLDALNGLGIAYARAGRAHDARRTFERMLTLDSSNAMALVNLGALDLERGDLASARRRFERAADADPTSSSALSGLAVVALKTGDRNRAVTEWTRAVELDPTNYDALYNLATTLASSGHPTEARPYLERFARAAPPAFYAQDIREVNAILQRQSVQR
;
A
#
# COMPACT_ATOMS: atom_id res chain seq x y z
N MET A 1 -71.33 25.13 7.17
CA MET A 1 -70.88 23.72 6.95
C MET A 1 -69.50 23.59 6.30
N TRP A 2 -68.92 24.58 5.69
CA TRP A 2 -67.56 24.48 5.05
C TRP A 2 -66.38 24.66 6.00
N LEU A 3 -66.49 25.33 7.14
CA LEU A 3 -65.40 25.52 8.11
C LEU A 3 -65.13 24.28 8.99
N ALA A 4 -66.09 23.41 9.21
CA ALA A 4 -65.92 22.20 10.00
C ALA A 4 -65.20 21.07 9.22
N ALA A 5 -65.31 21.04 7.91
CA ALA A 5 -64.63 20.06 7.06
C ALA A 5 -63.13 20.34 6.90
N ALA A 6 -62.74 21.64 6.86
CA ALA A 6 -61.35 22.06 6.75
C ALA A 6 -60.53 21.80 8.01
N CYS A 7 -61.12 21.93 9.19
CA CYS A 7 -60.44 21.62 10.46
C CYS A 7 -60.27 20.08 10.68
N GLY A 8 -61.21 19.27 10.22
CA GLY A 8 -61.10 17.82 10.32
C GLY A 8 -59.97 17.24 9.44
N THR A 9 -59.79 17.78 8.23
CA THR A 9 -58.73 17.34 7.32
C THR A 9 -57.34 17.76 7.80
N ALA A 10 -57.20 18.95 8.37
CA ALA A 10 -55.93 19.41 8.94
C ALA A 10 -55.50 18.60 10.18
N VAL A 11 -56.43 18.19 11.02
CA VAL A 11 -56.15 17.35 12.18
C VAL A 11 -55.77 15.93 11.76
N VAL A 12 -56.44 15.36 10.75
CA VAL A 12 -56.11 13.99 10.24
C VAL A 12 -54.75 14.00 9.54
N VAL A 13 -54.42 15.04 8.74
CA VAL A 13 -53.09 15.17 8.11
C VAL A 13 -52.01 15.41 9.17
N GLY A 14 -52.29 16.22 10.20
CA GLY A 14 -51.36 16.44 11.33
C GLY A 14 -51.11 15.17 12.15
N VAL A 15 -52.15 14.37 12.40
CA VAL A 15 -52.02 13.06 13.11
C VAL A 15 -51.31 12.03 12.25
N VAL A 16 -51.57 11.97 10.94
CA VAL A 16 -50.85 11.07 10.01
C VAL A 16 -49.38 11.45 9.84
N LEU A 17 -49.07 12.78 9.79
CA LEU A 17 -47.70 13.26 9.80
C LEU A 17 -46.99 13.02 11.13
N ALA A 18 -47.66 13.24 12.26
CA ALA A 18 -47.14 12.94 13.60
C ALA A 18 -46.94 11.42 13.82
N LEU A 19 -47.87 10.58 13.33
CA LEU A 19 -47.70 9.13 13.34
C LEU A 19 -46.57 8.66 12.43
N ARG A 20 -46.39 9.25 11.24
CA ARG A 20 -45.21 8.97 10.41
C ARG A 20 -43.91 9.46 11.04
N PHE A 21 -43.91 10.61 11.74
CA PHE A 21 -42.77 11.10 12.49
C PHE A 21 -42.44 10.20 13.71
N LEU A 22 -43.47 9.77 14.45
CA LEU A 22 -43.30 8.84 15.57
C LEU A 22 -42.90 7.42 15.13
N THR A 23 -43.38 6.95 13.99
CA THR A 23 -42.93 5.65 13.42
C THR A 23 -41.50 5.74 12.82
N SER A 24 -41.05 6.93 12.39
CA SER A 24 -39.65 7.14 11.98
C SER A 24 -38.69 7.16 13.18
N PHE A 25 -39.15 7.54 14.37
CA PHE A 25 -38.33 7.55 15.60
C PHE A 25 -38.30 6.20 16.35
N THR A 26 -39.15 5.23 15.99
CA THR A 26 -39.15 3.89 16.59
C THR A 26 -38.61 2.79 15.69
N ALA A 27 -37.96 3.15 14.59
CA ALA A 27 -37.09 2.22 13.87
C ALA A 27 -35.80 2.00 14.69
N GLY A 28 -35.95 1.44 15.89
CA GLY A 28 -34.88 0.74 16.56
C GLY A 28 -34.41 -0.35 15.62
N GLY A 29 -33.25 -0.15 14.98
CA GLY A 29 -32.67 -1.10 14.08
C GLY A 29 -32.66 -2.48 14.75
N ARG A 30 -33.35 -3.45 14.14
CA ARG A 30 -33.31 -4.84 14.63
C ARG A 30 -31.86 -5.30 14.50
N GLN A 31 -31.25 -5.50 15.64
CA GLN A 31 -29.91 -5.99 15.81
C GLN A 31 -29.78 -7.37 15.15
N ALA A 32 -28.76 -7.56 14.32
CA ALA A 32 -28.47 -8.85 13.74
C ALA A 32 -28.22 -9.89 14.85
N ASP A 33 -28.78 -11.05 14.69
CA ASP A 33 -28.68 -12.14 15.65
C ASP A 33 -27.57 -13.11 15.22
N LEU A 34 -26.38 -12.57 14.96
CA LEU A 34 -25.17 -13.36 14.75
C LEU A 34 -24.71 -13.91 16.11
N ARG A 35 -24.61 -15.22 16.22
CA ARG A 35 -24.19 -15.89 17.46
C ARG A 35 -22.79 -16.48 17.32
N PRO A 36 -21.95 -16.43 18.36
CA PRO A 36 -20.66 -17.11 18.32
C PRO A 36 -20.79 -18.59 18.01
N ILE A 37 -20.09 -19.08 16.99
CA ILE A 37 -20.01 -20.49 16.64
C ILE A 37 -18.54 -20.93 16.81
N ARG A 38 -18.30 -21.79 17.80
CA ARG A 38 -16.94 -22.28 18.05
C ARG A 38 -16.39 -23.01 16.83
N ASN A 39 -15.17 -22.71 16.44
CA ASN A 39 -14.45 -23.35 15.34
C ASN A 39 -15.12 -23.20 13.97
N GLN A 40 -15.97 -22.19 13.74
CA GLN A 40 -16.41 -21.86 12.38
C GLN A 40 -15.25 -21.32 11.55
N ASN A 41 -15.32 -21.52 10.24
CA ASN A 41 -14.35 -20.93 9.31
C ASN A 41 -14.51 -19.42 9.25
N VAL A 42 -13.45 -18.72 8.83
CA VAL A 42 -13.46 -17.26 8.68
C VAL A 42 -12.92 -16.89 7.32
N LEU A 43 -13.68 -16.10 6.57
CA LEU A 43 -13.28 -15.47 5.32
C LEU A 43 -13.32 -13.94 5.49
N LEU A 44 -12.16 -13.30 5.44
CA LEU A 44 -12.03 -11.86 5.37
C LEU A 44 -11.71 -11.47 3.92
N ILE A 45 -12.55 -10.65 3.31
CA ILE A 45 -12.31 -10.07 1.98
C ILE A 45 -12.12 -8.57 2.16
N THR A 46 -11.00 -8.04 1.68
CA THR A 46 -10.74 -6.61 1.61
C THR A 46 -10.63 -6.20 0.14
N ILE A 47 -11.31 -5.12 -0.23
CA ILE A 47 -11.36 -4.59 -1.60
C ILE A 47 -10.75 -3.20 -1.57
N ASP A 48 -9.67 -3.02 -2.32
CA ASP A 48 -8.87 -1.78 -2.33
C ASP A 48 -9.71 -0.59 -2.85
N THR A 49 -9.58 0.54 -2.22
CA THR A 49 -10.25 1.81 -2.59
C THR A 49 -11.78 1.74 -2.77
N LEU A 50 -12.45 0.76 -2.15
CA LEU A 50 -13.89 0.57 -2.33
C LEU A 50 -14.72 1.56 -1.50
N ARG A 51 -15.35 2.52 -2.17
CA ARG A 51 -16.34 3.44 -1.55
C ARG A 51 -17.62 2.71 -1.19
N ALA A 52 -18.19 3.06 -0.05
CA ALA A 52 -19.50 2.50 0.34
C ALA A 52 -20.60 2.89 -0.67
N ASP A 53 -20.63 4.15 -1.12
CA ASP A 53 -21.63 4.68 -2.04
C ASP A 53 -21.50 4.18 -3.50
N ALA A 54 -20.47 3.38 -3.81
CA ALA A 54 -20.33 2.72 -5.10
C ALA A 54 -21.02 1.35 -5.15
N VAL A 55 -21.21 0.70 -3.99
CA VAL A 55 -21.84 -0.63 -3.88
C VAL A 55 -23.36 -0.51 -3.98
N HIS A 56 -24.02 -1.35 -4.81
CA HIS A 56 -25.45 -1.24 -5.09
C HIS A 56 -26.32 -1.33 -3.82
N SER A 57 -26.02 -2.21 -2.88
CA SER A 57 -26.75 -2.33 -1.60
C SER A 57 -26.64 -1.09 -0.70
N TYR A 58 -25.70 -0.19 -0.96
CA TYR A 58 -25.57 1.14 -0.32
C TYR A 58 -26.12 2.29 -1.19
N GLY A 59 -26.79 1.98 -2.30
CA GLY A 59 -27.34 2.96 -3.23
C GLY A 59 -26.42 3.30 -4.40
N GLY A 60 -25.30 2.59 -4.57
CA GLY A 60 -24.34 2.78 -5.65
C GLY A 60 -24.85 2.37 -7.02
N ARG A 61 -24.11 2.77 -8.06
CA ARG A 61 -24.47 2.52 -9.47
C ARG A 61 -23.85 1.23 -10.03
N ALA A 62 -22.77 0.75 -9.43
CA ALA A 62 -22.15 -0.49 -9.87
C ALA A 62 -23.05 -1.69 -9.55
N ALA A 63 -23.21 -2.61 -10.48
CA ALA A 63 -23.92 -3.86 -10.23
C ALA A 63 -23.04 -4.78 -9.37
N THR A 64 -23.47 -5.04 -8.15
CA THR A 64 -22.73 -5.84 -7.17
C THR A 64 -23.56 -7.01 -6.62
N PRO A 65 -24.07 -7.92 -7.49
CA PRO A 65 -25.03 -8.94 -7.08
C PRO A 65 -24.50 -9.95 -6.05
N ALA A 66 -23.19 -10.18 -5.98
CA ALA A 66 -22.60 -11.07 -4.99
C ALA A 66 -22.53 -10.40 -3.60
N LEU A 67 -22.11 -9.15 -3.53
CA LEU A 67 -22.12 -8.35 -2.29
C LEU A 67 -23.54 -8.04 -1.82
N ASP A 68 -24.46 -7.76 -2.74
CA ASP A 68 -25.87 -7.50 -2.42
C ASP A 68 -26.54 -8.74 -1.79
N ARG A 69 -26.23 -9.93 -2.31
CA ARG A 69 -26.69 -11.20 -1.71
C ARG A 69 -26.13 -11.36 -0.30
N LEU A 70 -24.83 -11.13 -0.13
CA LEU A 70 -24.21 -11.22 1.19
C LEU A 70 -24.82 -10.22 2.18
N ALA A 71 -25.10 -9.00 1.73
CA ALA A 71 -25.79 -7.96 2.51
C ALA A 71 -27.21 -8.41 2.92
N ALA A 72 -27.94 -9.08 2.02
CA ALA A 72 -29.28 -9.60 2.29
C ALA A 72 -29.27 -10.79 3.26
N GLU A 73 -28.25 -11.64 3.21
CA GLU A 73 -28.07 -12.80 4.09
C GLU A 73 -27.50 -12.44 5.47
N GLY A 74 -26.75 -11.33 5.56
CA GLY A 74 -26.00 -10.92 6.74
C GLY A 74 -26.44 -9.59 7.34
N VAL A 75 -25.46 -8.82 7.75
CA VAL A 75 -25.58 -7.47 8.33
C VAL A 75 -24.79 -6.50 7.47
N ARG A 76 -25.44 -5.43 7.06
CA ARG A 76 -24.83 -4.29 6.40
C ARG A 76 -24.72 -3.13 7.38
N PHE A 77 -23.49 -2.66 7.62
CA PHE A 77 -23.23 -1.50 8.46
C PHE A 77 -23.27 -0.22 7.61
N GLU A 78 -24.27 0.61 7.81
CA GLU A 78 -24.50 1.85 7.06
C GLU A 78 -23.36 2.86 7.22
N PHE A 79 -22.69 2.85 8.36
CA PHE A 79 -21.74 3.86 8.75
C PHE A 79 -20.46 3.23 9.32
N ALA A 80 -19.65 2.72 8.40
CA ALA A 80 -18.36 2.10 8.71
C ALA A 80 -17.20 2.93 8.15
N HIS A 81 -16.12 3.06 8.93
CA HIS A 81 -15.00 3.93 8.60
C HIS A 81 -13.65 3.23 8.75
N ALA A 82 -12.77 3.53 7.80
CA ALA A 82 -11.34 3.30 7.89
C ALA A 82 -10.68 4.26 8.91
N HIS A 83 -9.42 4.02 9.24
CA HIS A 83 -8.60 4.87 10.12
C HIS A 83 -7.44 5.51 9.39
N ALA A 84 -7.17 5.06 8.18
CA ALA A 84 -6.18 5.60 7.27
C ALA A 84 -6.72 5.52 5.84
N VAL A 85 -6.16 6.31 4.96
CA VAL A 85 -6.56 6.43 3.55
C VAL A 85 -5.49 5.84 2.61
N LEU A 86 -4.80 4.80 3.09
CA LEU A 86 -3.73 4.08 2.39
C LEU A 86 -3.81 2.59 2.72
N THR A 87 -3.43 1.76 1.77
CA THR A 87 -3.56 0.31 1.79
C THR A 87 -2.86 -0.35 2.99
N LEU A 88 -1.55 -0.13 3.18
CA LEU A 88 -0.77 -0.81 4.22
C LEU A 88 -1.22 -0.45 5.65
N PRO A 89 -1.37 0.84 6.04
CA PRO A 89 -1.83 1.18 7.39
C PRO A 89 -3.27 0.75 7.65
N SER A 90 -4.15 0.77 6.65
CA SER A 90 -5.52 0.30 6.78
C SER A 90 -5.59 -1.20 7.06
N HIS A 91 -4.88 -2.01 6.29
CA HIS A 91 -4.82 -3.45 6.52
C HIS A 91 -4.14 -3.82 7.85
N ALA A 92 -3.11 -3.06 8.25
CA ALA A 92 -2.54 -3.22 9.58
C ALA A 92 -3.59 -2.97 10.67
N SER A 93 -4.45 -1.94 10.52
CA SER A 93 -5.55 -1.68 11.46
C SER A 93 -6.60 -2.81 11.47
N ILE A 94 -6.99 -3.32 10.30
CA ILE A 94 -7.95 -4.43 10.17
C ILE A 94 -7.43 -5.70 10.84
N LEU A 95 -6.18 -6.08 10.57
CA LEU A 95 -5.59 -7.33 11.05
C LEU A 95 -5.18 -7.29 12.53
N THR A 96 -4.78 -6.12 13.06
CA THR A 96 -4.34 -5.98 14.46
C THR A 96 -5.43 -5.49 15.40
N GLY A 97 -6.51 -4.88 14.89
CA GLY A 97 -7.53 -4.20 15.68
C GLY A 97 -7.03 -2.92 16.36
N MET A 98 -5.91 -2.34 15.90
CA MET A 98 -5.26 -1.17 16.49
C MET A 98 -5.34 0.04 15.55
N TYR A 99 -5.24 1.25 16.10
CA TYR A 99 -5.10 2.47 15.30
C TYR A 99 -3.70 2.60 14.68
N PRO A 100 -3.52 3.37 13.59
CA PRO A 100 -2.23 3.56 12.93
C PRO A 100 -1.10 3.98 13.87
N PHE A 101 -1.35 4.89 14.81
CA PHE A 101 -0.34 5.32 15.78
C PHE A 101 0.02 4.24 16.80
N GLN A 102 -0.84 3.24 17.04
CA GLN A 102 -0.59 2.14 17.97
C GLN A 102 0.21 1.00 17.32
N HIS A 103 -0.14 0.58 16.09
CA HIS A 103 0.63 -0.46 15.39
C HIS A 103 1.86 0.10 14.65
N GLY A 104 1.99 1.43 14.54
CA GLY A 104 3.17 2.12 14.02
C GLY A 104 3.29 2.21 12.50
N ILE A 105 2.35 1.66 11.74
CA ILE A 105 2.32 1.75 10.27
C ILE A 105 1.51 2.99 9.89
N ARG A 106 2.14 3.99 9.28
CA ARG A 106 1.55 5.31 9.03
C ARG A 106 1.53 5.72 7.54
N ASP A 107 2.16 4.90 6.66
CA ASP A 107 2.24 5.11 5.22
C ASP A 107 2.50 3.77 4.53
N ASN A 108 2.34 3.71 3.20
CA ASN A 108 2.65 2.53 2.38
C ASN A 108 4.16 2.26 2.24
N SER A 109 5.02 3.21 2.63
CA SER A 109 6.47 3.09 2.52
C SER A 109 7.18 3.42 3.83
N GLY A 110 8.34 2.81 4.05
CA GLY A 110 9.20 3.08 5.21
C GLY A 110 8.71 2.47 6.53
N TYR A 111 7.71 1.61 6.50
CA TYR A 111 7.13 0.95 7.67
C TYR A 111 7.04 -0.56 7.48
N ARG A 112 7.14 -1.28 8.59
CA ARG A 112 6.97 -2.74 8.63
C ARG A 112 6.34 -3.15 9.93
N LEU A 113 5.33 -4.01 9.86
CA LEU A 113 4.73 -4.62 11.05
C LEU A 113 5.77 -5.56 11.71
N PRO A 114 6.02 -5.44 13.02
CA PRO A 114 7.01 -6.28 13.69
C PRO A 114 6.55 -7.73 13.75
N ALA A 115 7.51 -8.68 13.70
CA ALA A 115 7.22 -10.12 13.78
C ALA A 115 6.51 -10.55 15.09
N SER A 116 6.58 -9.70 16.12
CA SER A 116 5.86 -9.90 17.40
C SER A 116 4.44 -9.38 17.40
N ALA A 117 3.95 -8.80 16.29
CA ALA A 117 2.61 -8.24 16.23
C ALA A 117 1.54 -9.31 16.43
N ARG A 118 0.53 -8.97 17.25
CA ARG A 118 -0.67 -9.77 17.39
C ARG A 118 -1.64 -9.42 16.27
N THR A 119 -1.81 -10.34 15.33
CA THR A 119 -2.75 -10.22 14.22
C THR A 119 -3.88 -11.23 14.35
N ALA A 120 -4.95 -11.07 13.58
CA ALA A 120 -5.99 -12.09 13.45
C ALA A 120 -5.39 -13.46 13.14
N ALA A 121 -4.41 -13.51 12.23
CA ALA A 121 -3.73 -14.76 11.85
C ALA A 121 -2.94 -15.37 13.00
N THR A 122 -2.18 -14.58 13.77
CA THR A 122 -1.40 -15.11 14.91
C THR A 122 -2.31 -15.69 15.99
N ILE A 123 -3.43 -15.00 16.32
CA ILE A 123 -4.37 -15.44 17.34
C ILE A 123 -5.10 -16.71 16.87
N LEU A 124 -5.62 -16.73 15.66
CA LEU A 124 -6.35 -17.88 15.13
C LEU A 124 -5.45 -19.10 14.90
N LYS A 125 -4.20 -18.89 14.45
CA LYS A 125 -3.22 -19.98 14.36
C LYS A 125 -2.95 -20.63 15.71
N GLN A 126 -2.79 -19.83 16.77
CA GLN A 126 -2.65 -20.34 18.14
C GLN A 126 -3.91 -21.07 18.62
N ALA A 127 -5.10 -20.69 18.14
CA ALA A 127 -6.35 -21.38 18.39
C ALA A 127 -6.55 -22.65 17.51
N GLY A 128 -5.56 -23.01 16.69
CA GLY A 128 -5.58 -24.24 15.89
C GLY A 128 -6.11 -24.07 14.47
N TYR A 129 -6.37 -22.87 13.99
CA TYR A 129 -6.80 -22.61 12.61
C TYR A 129 -5.67 -22.83 11.59
N ALA A 130 -6.01 -23.32 10.41
CA ALA A 130 -5.18 -23.16 9.22
C ALA A 130 -5.31 -21.71 8.75
N THR A 131 -4.22 -21.04 8.39
CA THR A 131 -4.23 -19.62 8.05
C THR A 131 -3.65 -19.36 6.67
N GLY A 132 -4.41 -18.72 5.78
CA GLY A 132 -3.97 -18.38 4.42
C GLY A 132 -4.29 -16.94 4.06
N ALA A 133 -3.37 -16.28 3.36
CA ALA A 133 -3.58 -14.96 2.80
C ALA A 133 -3.23 -14.95 1.31
N PHE A 134 -4.03 -14.24 0.52
CA PHE A 134 -3.90 -14.11 -0.93
C PHE A 134 -4.10 -12.64 -1.27
N VAL A 135 -3.01 -11.94 -1.61
CA VAL A 135 -3.03 -10.48 -1.75
C VAL A 135 -2.74 -10.04 -3.19
N ALA A 136 -3.42 -8.99 -3.64
CA ALA A 136 -3.37 -8.50 -5.00
C ALA A 136 -2.45 -7.28 -5.21
N ALA A 137 -2.08 -6.56 -4.15
CA ALA A 137 -1.37 -5.29 -4.24
C ALA A 137 0.02 -5.32 -3.60
N PHE A 138 0.98 -4.64 -4.21
CA PHE A 138 2.36 -4.57 -3.73
C PHE A 138 2.54 -4.01 -2.31
N PRO A 139 1.78 -2.99 -1.83
CA PRO A 139 1.85 -2.55 -0.44
C PRO A 139 1.57 -3.64 0.59
N LEU A 140 1.01 -4.78 0.16
CA LEU A 140 0.73 -5.94 1.00
C LEU A 140 1.78 -7.06 0.85
N HIS A 141 2.88 -6.83 0.14
CA HIS A 141 3.96 -7.82 0.04
C HIS A 141 4.49 -8.20 1.43
N ALA A 142 4.87 -9.46 1.64
CA ALA A 142 5.34 -10.02 2.92
C ALA A 142 6.47 -9.22 3.57
N ARG A 143 7.27 -8.48 2.79
CA ARG A 143 8.32 -7.59 3.29
C ARG A 143 7.82 -6.51 4.25
N PHE A 144 6.56 -6.10 4.13
CA PHE A 144 5.94 -5.12 5.03
C PHE A 144 5.38 -5.73 6.31
N GLY A 145 5.50 -7.05 6.49
CA GLY A 145 5.26 -7.77 7.74
C GLY A 145 3.82 -8.19 7.97
N LEU A 146 2.87 -7.98 7.04
CA LEU A 146 1.49 -8.45 7.21
C LEU A 146 1.34 -9.97 7.10
N ASN A 147 2.38 -10.68 6.66
CA ASN A 147 2.42 -12.14 6.59
C ASN A 147 2.52 -12.82 7.98
N VAL A 148 2.70 -12.05 9.06
CA VAL A 148 2.87 -12.59 10.42
C VAL A 148 1.64 -13.36 10.87
N GLY A 149 1.84 -14.66 11.15
CA GLY A 149 0.80 -15.60 11.62
C GLY A 149 0.16 -16.44 10.53
N PHE A 150 0.38 -16.17 9.25
CA PHE A 150 -0.14 -16.98 8.16
C PHE A 150 0.72 -18.24 7.91
N ASP A 151 0.09 -19.39 7.67
CA ASP A 151 0.75 -20.63 7.21
C ASP A 151 1.11 -20.54 5.73
N VAL A 152 0.24 -19.88 4.94
CA VAL A 152 0.42 -19.58 3.53
C VAL A 152 0.17 -18.09 3.32
N TYR A 153 1.10 -17.41 2.67
CA TYR A 153 0.98 -16.02 2.28
C TYR A 153 1.36 -15.93 0.81
N ASP A 154 0.36 -15.73 -0.06
CA ASP A 154 0.58 -15.68 -1.50
C ASP A 154 0.56 -14.22 -1.98
N ASP A 155 1.73 -13.67 -2.20
CA ASP A 155 2.02 -12.33 -2.71
C ASP A 155 2.85 -12.38 -4.01
N ARG A 156 2.75 -13.50 -4.75
CA ARG A 156 3.43 -13.68 -6.04
C ARG A 156 2.72 -12.86 -7.10
N PHE A 157 3.12 -11.60 -7.23
CA PHE A 157 2.70 -10.74 -8.32
C PHE A 157 3.33 -11.27 -9.61
N GLY A 158 2.52 -11.54 -10.65
CA GLY A 158 3.00 -12.06 -11.93
C GLY A 158 4.09 -11.17 -12.54
N GLU A 159 4.83 -11.71 -13.51
CA GLU A 159 5.86 -10.97 -14.23
C GLU A 159 5.27 -9.68 -14.83
N THR A 160 5.75 -8.54 -14.39
CA THR A 160 5.42 -7.25 -14.99
C THR A 160 5.96 -7.24 -16.43
N ARG A 161 5.07 -7.10 -17.39
CA ARG A 161 5.44 -6.86 -18.80
C ARG A 161 6.31 -5.60 -18.88
N ALA A 162 7.55 -5.79 -19.29
CA ALA A 162 8.56 -4.80 -19.69
C ALA A 162 8.95 -3.70 -18.67
N PRO A 163 10.27 -3.51 -18.47
CA PRO A 163 10.86 -2.65 -17.44
C PRO A 163 10.74 -1.13 -17.68
N THR A 164 9.93 -0.71 -18.62
CA THR A 164 9.72 0.70 -18.99
C THR A 164 8.36 1.22 -18.58
N GLU A 165 7.51 0.39 -18.01
CA GLU A 165 6.25 0.80 -17.45
C GLU A 165 6.40 0.72 -15.93
N PHE A 166 6.38 1.87 -15.27
CA PHE A 166 6.16 1.99 -13.84
C PHE A 166 4.71 1.57 -13.55
N VAL A 167 4.37 0.32 -13.90
CA VAL A 167 3.10 -0.29 -13.57
C VAL A 167 3.37 -1.19 -12.39
N MET A 168 2.57 -1.01 -11.35
CA MET A 168 2.64 -1.90 -10.19
C MET A 168 2.42 -3.34 -10.60
N PRO A 169 3.17 -4.25 -9.97
CA PRO A 169 2.76 -5.63 -9.99
C PRO A 169 1.44 -5.74 -9.21
N GLU A 170 0.38 -5.91 -9.94
CA GLU A 170 -0.97 -6.16 -9.43
C GLU A 170 -1.45 -7.50 -9.97
N ARG A 171 -2.41 -8.09 -9.30
CA ARG A 171 -3.07 -9.30 -9.77
C ARG A 171 -4.57 -9.04 -9.88
N PRO A 172 -5.20 -9.47 -10.99
CA PRO A 172 -6.65 -9.35 -11.10
C PRO A 172 -7.34 -10.22 -10.04
N ALA A 173 -8.49 -9.77 -9.57
CA ALA A 173 -9.32 -10.45 -8.56
C ALA A 173 -9.51 -11.94 -8.87
N THR A 174 -9.75 -12.26 -10.14
CA THR A 174 -9.97 -13.65 -10.61
C THR A 174 -8.78 -14.57 -10.30
N SER A 175 -7.55 -14.07 -10.43
CA SER A 175 -6.33 -14.84 -10.15
C SER A 175 -6.15 -15.09 -8.65
N VAL A 176 -6.33 -14.06 -7.84
CA VAL A 176 -6.22 -14.16 -6.38
C VAL A 176 -7.30 -15.08 -5.81
N VAL A 177 -8.53 -14.91 -6.27
CA VAL A 177 -9.69 -15.72 -5.87
C VAL A 177 -9.49 -17.18 -6.25
N ALA A 178 -8.95 -17.48 -7.44
CA ALA A 178 -8.68 -18.87 -7.84
C ALA A 178 -7.69 -19.57 -6.88
N LEU A 179 -6.64 -18.87 -6.44
CA LEU A 179 -5.68 -19.40 -5.48
C LEU A 179 -6.31 -19.62 -4.10
N ALA A 180 -7.11 -18.67 -3.62
CA ALA A 180 -7.83 -18.78 -2.36
C ALA A 180 -8.81 -19.96 -2.36
N ARG A 181 -9.61 -20.12 -3.45
CA ARG A 181 -10.55 -21.24 -3.63
C ARG A 181 -9.83 -22.57 -3.60
N ALA A 182 -8.71 -22.72 -4.32
CA ALA A 182 -7.92 -23.94 -4.33
C ALA A 182 -7.38 -24.29 -2.93
N TRP A 183 -6.88 -23.28 -2.20
CA TRP A 183 -6.38 -23.47 -0.84
C TRP A 183 -7.50 -23.87 0.14
N ILE A 184 -8.66 -23.20 0.09
CA ILE A 184 -9.82 -23.54 0.93
C ILE A 184 -10.32 -24.95 0.65
N ALA A 185 -10.44 -25.35 -0.62
CA ALA A 185 -10.86 -26.70 -1.01
C ALA A 185 -9.91 -27.77 -0.45
N ALA A 186 -8.60 -27.50 -0.45
CA ALA A 186 -7.60 -28.40 0.10
C ALA A 186 -7.72 -28.59 1.63
N GLN A 187 -8.31 -27.63 2.38
CA GLN A 187 -8.54 -27.81 3.83
C GLN A 187 -9.59 -28.90 4.10
N GLY A 188 -10.60 -29.05 3.22
CA GLY A 188 -11.63 -30.09 3.35
C GLY A 188 -11.18 -31.50 2.94
N GLN A 189 -10.04 -31.64 2.26
CA GLN A 189 -9.53 -32.93 1.75
C GLN A 189 -8.41 -33.54 2.60
N ARG A 190 -8.07 -32.92 3.74
CA ARG A 190 -6.99 -33.41 4.62
C ARG A 190 -7.47 -34.61 5.43
N ASP A 191 -6.60 -35.60 5.55
CA ASP A 191 -6.81 -36.73 6.48
C ASP A 191 -6.79 -36.22 7.94
N GLY A 192 -7.80 -36.56 8.71
CA GLY A 192 -7.90 -36.20 10.12
C GLY A 192 -9.16 -35.40 10.49
N PRO A 193 -9.31 -34.95 11.75
CA PRO A 193 -10.46 -34.15 12.14
C PRO A 193 -10.49 -32.82 11.40
N PRO A 194 -11.68 -32.30 11.04
CA PRO A 194 -11.83 -31.03 10.37
C PRO A 194 -11.14 -29.90 11.15
N ARG A 195 -10.20 -29.22 10.53
CA ARG A 195 -9.51 -28.06 11.10
C ARG A 195 -10.18 -26.79 10.56
N PRO A 196 -10.63 -25.87 11.41
CA PRO A 196 -11.17 -24.60 10.93
C PRO A 196 -10.07 -23.81 10.23
N TRP A 197 -10.47 -22.96 9.29
CA TRP A 197 -9.54 -22.13 8.55
C TRP A 197 -9.90 -20.65 8.64
N PHE A 198 -8.86 -19.80 8.54
CA PHE A 198 -8.94 -18.37 8.33
C PHE A 198 -8.29 -18.02 7.00
N ALA A 199 -9.06 -17.47 6.08
CA ALA A 199 -8.57 -16.95 4.80
C ALA A 199 -8.74 -15.44 4.75
N TRP A 200 -7.66 -14.72 4.38
CA TRP A 200 -7.71 -13.32 4.00
C TRP A 200 -7.49 -13.22 2.49
N VAL A 201 -8.41 -12.59 1.79
CA VAL A 201 -8.37 -12.38 0.35
C VAL A 201 -8.45 -10.89 0.09
N HIS A 202 -7.44 -10.33 -0.56
CA HIS A 202 -7.40 -8.94 -0.96
C HIS A 202 -7.52 -8.81 -2.47
N VAL A 203 -8.42 -7.94 -2.92
CA VAL A 203 -8.72 -7.62 -4.32
C VAL A 203 -8.28 -6.19 -4.58
N PHE A 204 -7.57 -5.94 -5.70
CA PHE A 204 -6.97 -4.64 -6.01
C PHE A 204 -7.95 -3.70 -6.74
N GLU A 205 -8.81 -4.24 -7.61
CA GLU A 205 -9.88 -3.44 -8.20
C GLU A 205 -10.83 -2.94 -7.10
N PRO A 206 -11.26 -1.69 -7.10
CA PRO A 206 -11.25 -0.67 -8.17
C PRO A 206 -10.16 0.42 -8.07
N HIS A 207 -8.94 0.07 -7.82
CA HIS A 207 -7.82 1.02 -7.68
C HIS A 207 -7.42 1.66 -9.03
N ALA A 208 -6.96 2.92 -9.00
CA ALA A 208 -6.40 3.59 -10.17
C ALA A 208 -5.13 2.87 -10.74
N PRO A 209 -4.90 2.90 -12.07
CA PRO A 209 -5.71 3.51 -13.13
C PRO A 209 -6.94 2.66 -13.46
N TYR A 210 -8.12 3.28 -13.52
CA TYR A 210 -9.38 2.56 -13.72
C TYR A 210 -9.48 2.02 -15.13
N ARG A 211 -9.24 0.72 -15.31
CA ARG A 211 -9.26 -0.01 -16.59
C ARG A 211 -10.06 -1.29 -16.45
N PRO A 212 -11.39 -1.19 -16.25
CA PRO A 212 -12.21 -2.36 -16.05
C PRO A 212 -12.09 -3.33 -17.22
N PRO A 213 -12.02 -4.65 -16.95
CA PRO A 213 -11.96 -5.64 -18.02
C PRO A 213 -13.31 -5.74 -18.75
N PRO A 214 -13.35 -6.24 -20.02
CA PRO A 214 -14.59 -6.55 -20.69
C PRO A 214 -15.44 -7.55 -19.88
N PRO A 215 -16.78 -7.40 -19.82
CA PRO A 215 -17.60 -6.39 -20.51
C PRO A 215 -17.77 -5.07 -19.74
N PHE A 216 -17.16 -4.93 -18.56
CA PHE A 216 -17.36 -3.80 -17.64
C PHE A 216 -16.79 -2.48 -18.16
N ASP A 217 -15.82 -2.54 -19.09
CA ASP A 217 -15.19 -1.39 -19.76
C ASP A 217 -16.15 -0.54 -20.60
N THR A 218 -17.27 -1.14 -21.04
CA THR A 218 -18.28 -0.48 -21.88
C THR A 218 -19.65 -0.33 -21.23
N GLN A 219 -19.85 -0.93 -20.04
CA GLN A 219 -21.15 -0.92 -19.36
C GLN A 219 -21.37 0.31 -18.47
N TYR A 220 -20.30 1.00 -18.08
CA TYR A 220 -20.35 2.10 -17.13
C TYR A 220 -19.75 3.36 -17.73
N GLU A 221 -20.41 4.50 -17.48
CA GLU A 221 -19.90 5.82 -17.87
C GLU A 221 -18.64 6.18 -17.08
N ARG A 222 -18.62 5.85 -15.80
CA ARG A 222 -17.50 6.04 -14.91
C ARG A 222 -16.69 4.74 -14.82
N PRO A 223 -15.43 4.69 -15.30
CA PRO A 223 -14.62 3.46 -15.28
C PRO A 223 -14.47 2.85 -13.88
N TYR A 224 -14.44 3.67 -12.83
CA TYR A 224 -14.43 3.21 -11.44
C TYR A 224 -15.62 2.29 -11.11
N ASP A 225 -16.83 2.63 -11.55
CA ASP A 225 -18.02 1.79 -11.33
C ASP A 225 -17.91 0.45 -12.07
N GLY A 226 -17.24 0.45 -13.24
CA GLY A 226 -16.90 -0.76 -13.97
C GLY A 226 -15.93 -1.67 -13.22
N GLU A 227 -14.90 -1.08 -12.59
CA GLU A 227 -13.97 -1.81 -11.73
C GLU A 227 -14.66 -2.40 -10.49
N VAL A 228 -15.56 -1.65 -9.84
CA VAL A 228 -16.36 -2.15 -8.71
C VAL A 228 -17.20 -3.36 -9.12
N ALA A 229 -17.85 -3.30 -10.29
CA ALA A 229 -18.62 -4.43 -10.80
C ALA A 229 -17.72 -5.62 -11.17
N ALA A 230 -16.52 -5.37 -11.69
CA ALA A 230 -15.53 -6.42 -11.98
C ALA A 230 -15.01 -7.08 -10.69
N ALA A 231 -14.77 -6.30 -9.63
CA ALA A 231 -14.37 -6.81 -8.31
C ALA A 231 -15.46 -7.73 -7.73
N ASP A 232 -16.73 -7.30 -7.76
CA ASP A 232 -17.86 -8.13 -7.33
C ASP A 232 -17.93 -9.44 -8.10
N ALA A 233 -17.83 -9.39 -9.44
CA ALA A 233 -17.81 -10.58 -10.29
C ALA A 233 -16.61 -11.48 -9.99
N GLY A 234 -15.45 -10.88 -9.66
CA GLY A 234 -14.23 -11.58 -9.29
C GLY A 234 -14.36 -12.38 -7.99
N VAL A 235 -15.01 -11.82 -6.96
CA VAL A 235 -15.19 -12.50 -5.66
C VAL A 235 -16.40 -13.42 -5.62
N ALA A 236 -17.34 -13.28 -6.56
CA ALA A 236 -18.58 -14.07 -6.61
C ALA A 236 -18.37 -15.60 -6.55
N PRO A 237 -17.41 -16.21 -7.29
CA PRO A 237 -17.18 -17.66 -7.23
C PRO A 237 -16.73 -18.13 -5.84
N LEU A 238 -15.93 -17.34 -5.11
CA LEU A 238 -15.48 -17.67 -3.77
C LEU A 238 -16.64 -17.63 -2.76
N LEU A 239 -17.46 -16.58 -2.81
CA LEU A 239 -18.65 -16.44 -1.97
C LEU A 239 -19.65 -17.57 -2.23
N ALA A 240 -19.84 -17.96 -3.50
CA ALA A 240 -20.70 -19.07 -3.87
C ALA A 240 -20.21 -20.42 -3.32
N ASP A 241 -18.91 -20.73 -3.46
CA ASP A 241 -18.31 -21.96 -2.94
C ASP A 241 -18.46 -22.07 -1.42
N VAL A 242 -18.15 -20.98 -0.70
CA VAL A 242 -18.24 -20.96 0.76
C VAL A 242 -19.69 -21.09 1.23
N SER A 243 -20.64 -20.43 0.57
CA SER A 243 -22.07 -20.57 0.87
C SER A 243 -22.59 -21.98 0.60
N ALA A 244 -22.11 -22.64 -0.46
CA ALA A 244 -22.49 -24.00 -0.83
C ALA A 244 -21.79 -25.09 -0.01
N SER A 245 -20.75 -24.78 0.74
CA SER A 245 -19.90 -25.76 1.44
C SER A 245 -20.61 -26.57 2.52
N GLY A 246 -21.73 -26.08 3.03
CA GLY A 246 -22.45 -26.68 4.15
C GLY A 246 -21.74 -26.54 5.49
N GLN A 247 -20.60 -25.85 5.54
CA GLN A 247 -19.83 -25.60 6.76
C GLN A 247 -20.00 -24.16 7.26
N PRO A 248 -20.26 -23.95 8.57
CA PRO A 248 -20.40 -22.61 9.11
C PRO A 248 -19.16 -21.76 8.80
N THR A 249 -19.36 -20.64 8.14
CA THR A 249 -18.29 -19.71 7.79
C THR A 249 -18.74 -18.28 8.06
N LEU A 250 -17.96 -17.57 8.87
CA LEU A 250 -18.08 -16.13 9.01
C LEU A 250 -17.43 -15.46 7.79
N VAL A 251 -18.18 -14.64 7.08
CA VAL A 251 -17.68 -13.83 5.97
C VAL A 251 -17.74 -12.36 6.39
N ILE A 252 -16.61 -11.68 6.29
CA ILE A 252 -16.49 -10.23 6.49
C ILE A 252 -15.96 -9.64 5.19
N VAL A 253 -16.69 -8.67 4.63
CA VAL A 253 -16.25 -7.90 3.45
C VAL A 253 -16.20 -6.43 3.79
N THR A 254 -15.09 -5.76 3.46
CA THR A 254 -14.93 -4.31 3.65
C THR A 254 -14.03 -3.72 2.57
N GLY A 255 -14.16 -2.41 2.29
CA GLY A 255 -13.08 -1.64 1.68
C GLY A 255 -11.98 -1.41 2.71
N ASP A 256 -10.74 -1.31 2.28
CA ASP A 256 -9.65 -0.89 3.17
C ASP A 256 -9.66 0.64 3.37
N HIS A 257 -9.96 1.39 2.33
CA HIS A 257 -10.32 2.81 2.31
C HIS A 257 -11.17 3.08 1.06
N GLY A 258 -11.63 4.31 0.89
CA GLY A 258 -12.34 4.74 -0.31
C GLY A 258 -11.42 5.44 -1.32
N GLU A 259 -12.06 6.17 -2.24
CA GLU A 259 -11.40 6.87 -3.35
C GLU A 259 -12.06 8.24 -3.54
N ALA A 260 -11.26 9.30 -3.67
CA ALA A 260 -11.82 10.65 -3.76
C ALA A 260 -12.52 10.92 -5.09
N LEU A 261 -12.00 10.44 -6.22
CA LEU A 261 -12.59 10.59 -7.57
C LEU A 261 -12.85 12.06 -7.97
N GLY A 262 -12.08 12.99 -7.42
CA GLY A 262 -12.23 14.43 -7.63
C GLY A 262 -12.96 15.16 -6.50
N ASP A 263 -13.57 14.45 -5.53
CA ASP A 263 -14.20 15.06 -4.37
C ASP A 263 -13.14 15.87 -3.59
N HIS A 264 -13.53 17.08 -3.15
CA HIS A 264 -12.65 18.04 -2.47
C HIS A 264 -11.34 18.37 -3.24
N GLY A 265 -11.30 18.08 -4.56
CA GLY A 265 -10.15 18.35 -5.44
C GLY A 265 -9.07 17.28 -5.42
N GLU A 266 -9.19 16.22 -4.63
CA GLU A 266 -8.29 15.06 -4.68
C GLU A 266 -8.73 14.09 -5.77
N LYS A 267 -7.79 13.66 -6.63
CA LYS A 267 -8.11 12.78 -7.77
C LYS A 267 -8.24 11.32 -7.37
N THR A 268 -7.37 10.88 -6.46
CA THR A 268 -7.30 9.50 -5.98
C THR A 268 -7.49 9.47 -4.46
N HIS A 269 -6.46 9.19 -3.69
CA HIS A 269 -6.51 9.11 -2.23
C HIS A 269 -5.14 9.43 -1.62
N GLY A 270 -5.08 9.59 -0.30
CA GLY A 270 -3.83 9.72 0.45
C GLY A 270 -3.55 11.10 1.04
N LEU A 271 -4.21 12.15 0.55
CA LEU A 271 -4.05 13.51 1.09
C LEU A 271 -5.10 13.87 2.14
N PHE A 272 -6.35 13.52 1.86
CA PHE A 272 -7.50 13.89 2.68
C PHE A 272 -8.21 12.66 3.26
N ALA A 273 -8.95 12.92 4.32
CA ALA A 273 -9.72 11.92 5.05
C ALA A 273 -11.20 12.32 5.11
N TYR A 274 -11.79 12.62 3.94
CA TYR A 274 -13.22 12.87 3.79
C TYR A 274 -14.02 11.56 3.71
N GLU A 275 -15.34 11.64 3.71
CA GLU A 275 -16.20 10.44 3.63
C GLU A 275 -15.93 9.63 2.36
N SER A 276 -15.55 10.28 1.26
CA SER A 276 -15.17 9.61 0.01
C SER A 276 -14.00 8.65 0.16
N THR A 277 -13.06 8.93 1.06
CA THR A 277 -11.87 8.10 1.31
C THR A 277 -11.93 7.30 2.62
N LEU A 278 -12.78 7.68 3.58
CA LEU A 278 -12.88 7.00 4.87
C LEU A 278 -14.09 6.08 5.00
N ARG A 279 -15.25 6.43 4.39
CA ARG A 279 -16.45 5.63 4.51
C ARG A 279 -16.40 4.44 3.57
N VAL A 280 -16.37 3.26 4.15
CA VAL A 280 -16.24 1.98 3.44
C VAL A 280 -17.47 1.10 3.65
N PRO A 281 -17.80 0.18 2.73
CA PRO A 281 -18.79 -0.85 3.02
C PRO A 281 -18.25 -1.79 4.09
N LEU A 282 -19.13 -2.28 4.95
CA LEU A 282 -18.83 -3.36 5.89
C LEU A 282 -20.02 -4.31 5.93
N LEU A 283 -19.79 -5.52 5.43
CA LEU A 283 -20.75 -6.62 5.40
C LEU A 283 -20.26 -7.75 6.29
N VAL A 284 -21.12 -8.28 7.14
CA VAL A 284 -20.81 -9.43 8.01
C VAL A 284 -21.92 -10.45 7.90
N ALA A 285 -21.61 -11.67 7.48
CA ALA A 285 -22.59 -12.73 7.31
C ALA A 285 -22.06 -14.08 7.81
N GLU A 286 -22.96 -14.94 8.30
CA GLU A 286 -22.70 -16.36 8.51
C GLU A 286 -23.33 -17.13 7.35
N VAL A 287 -22.50 -17.87 6.60
CA VAL A 287 -22.90 -18.64 5.42
C VAL A 287 -22.53 -20.12 5.57
N GLY A 288 -22.98 -20.97 4.66
CA GLY A 288 -22.62 -22.39 4.61
C GLY A 288 -23.29 -23.30 5.66
N ALA A 289 -23.82 -22.75 6.74
CA ALA A 289 -24.65 -23.52 7.68
C ALA A 289 -26.07 -23.67 7.11
N ARG A 290 -26.72 -24.82 7.34
CA ARG A 290 -28.15 -24.95 7.00
C ARG A 290 -28.93 -23.92 7.84
N SER A 291 -29.20 -22.78 7.24
CA SER A 291 -30.01 -21.74 7.87
C SER A 291 -31.44 -22.29 8.04
N THR A 292 -31.82 -22.54 9.29
CA THR A 292 -33.22 -22.80 9.65
C THR A 292 -34.04 -21.52 9.75
N ARG A 293 -33.49 -20.38 9.34
CA ARG A 293 -34.11 -19.07 9.45
C ARG A 293 -34.73 -18.58 8.14
N PRO A 294 -35.93 -18.01 8.18
CA PRO A 294 -36.54 -17.40 7.01
C PRO A 294 -35.72 -16.18 6.56
N THR A 295 -35.30 -16.14 5.31
CA THR A 295 -34.52 -15.11 4.63
C THR A 295 -35.35 -13.86 4.26
N SER A 296 -36.29 -13.41 5.07
CA SER A 296 -37.32 -12.49 4.59
C SER A 296 -37.16 -11.00 4.92
N LEU A 297 -36.03 -10.53 5.48
CA LEU A 297 -35.83 -9.07 5.69
C LEU A 297 -34.35 -8.68 5.54
N PRO A 298 -34.03 -7.58 4.84
CA PRO A 298 -32.69 -7.00 4.87
C PRO A 298 -32.34 -6.62 6.31
N ARG A 299 -31.19 -7.10 6.79
CA ARG A 299 -30.73 -6.84 8.16
C ARG A 299 -29.80 -5.66 8.14
N GLU A 300 -30.37 -4.50 8.06
CA GLU A 300 -29.66 -3.25 8.11
C GLU A 300 -29.39 -2.87 9.57
N VAL A 301 -28.13 -2.57 9.90
CA VAL A 301 -27.76 -1.94 11.18
C VAL A 301 -27.52 -0.47 10.93
N SER A 302 -28.61 0.30 10.91
CA SER A 302 -28.53 1.75 10.86
C SER A 302 -28.24 2.31 12.26
N GLY A 303 -27.45 3.38 12.34
CA GLY A 303 -27.18 4.10 13.58
C GLY A 303 -26.03 3.55 14.43
N VAL A 304 -25.41 2.43 14.05
CA VAL A 304 -24.19 1.93 14.70
C VAL A 304 -22.98 2.39 13.91
N SER A 305 -22.10 3.17 14.55
CA SER A 305 -20.79 3.49 13.98
C SER A 305 -19.87 2.28 14.10
N ALA A 306 -19.49 1.69 12.97
CA ALA A 306 -18.54 0.61 12.86
C ALA A 306 -17.16 1.15 12.43
N ARG A 307 -16.09 0.47 12.78
CA ARG A 307 -14.72 0.90 12.54
C ARG A 307 -13.85 -0.28 12.18
N HIS A 308 -12.79 -0.09 11.42
CA HIS A 308 -11.85 -1.17 11.11
C HIS A 308 -11.27 -1.83 12.37
N VAL A 309 -10.99 -1.05 13.42
CA VAL A 309 -10.53 -1.62 14.72
C VAL A 309 -11.57 -2.51 15.41
N ASP A 310 -12.85 -2.46 15.00
CA ASP A 310 -13.91 -3.32 15.53
C ASP A 310 -13.95 -4.69 14.79
N ILE A 311 -13.25 -4.86 13.64
CA ILE A 311 -13.25 -6.10 12.86
C ILE A 311 -12.61 -7.26 13.64
N LEU A 312 -11.41 -7.08 14.16
CA LEU A 312 -10.72 -8.13 14.90
C LEU A 312 -11.51 -8.61 16.13
N PRO A 313 -11.99 -7.75 17.06
CA PRO A 313 -12.82 -8.20 18.18
C PRO A 313 -14.13 -8.87 17.73
N THR A 314 -14.73 -8.42 16.62
CA THR A 314 -15.94 -9.05 16.05
C THR A 314 -15.64 -10.47 15.55
N LEU A 315 -14.57 -10.63 14.80
CA LEU A 315 -14.10 -11.90 14.28
C LEU A 315 -13.81 -12.89 15.43
N LEU A 316 -13.06 -12.46 16.46
CA LEU A 316 -12.70 -13.32 17.57
C LEU A 316 -13.91 -13.75 18.40
N GLU A 317 -14.82 -12.82 18.69
CA GLU A 317 -16.06 -13.16 19.41
C GLU A 317 -16.92 -14.13 18.59
N ALA A 318 -17.05 -13.91 17.28
CA ALA A 318 -17.84 -14.77 16.39
C ALA A 318 -17.38 -16.23 16.39
N VAL A 319 -16.07 -16.46 16.54
CA VAL A 319 -15.49 -17.81 16.58
C VAL A 319 -15.28 -18.32 18.01
N ALA A 320 -15.85 -17.64 19.00
CA ALA A 320 -15.75 -17.94 20.43
C ALA A 320 -14.30 -18.00 20.95
N GLN A 321 -13.44 -17.09 20.45
CA GLN A 321 -12.09 -16.87 20.96
C GLN A 321 -12.05 -15.66 21.90
N PRO A 322 -11.14 -15.64 22.89
CA PRO A 322 -10.97 -14.49 23.76
C PRO A 322 -10.56 -13.23 23.00
N VAL A 323 -11.26 -12.12 23.25
CA VAL A 323 -10.92 -10.80 22.72
C VAL A 323 -9.89 -10.15 23.64
N PRO A 324 -8.69 -9.74 23.15
CA PRO A 324 -7.72 -9.02 23.95
C PRO A 324 -8.31 -7.73 24.54
N ALA A 325 -8.09 -7.52 25.85
CA ALA A 325 -8.70 -6.40 26.59
C ALA A 325 -8.11 -5.02 26.23
N ASP A 326 -6.93 -4.99 25.64
CA ASP A 326 -6.18 -3.79 25.23
C ASP A 326 -6.56 -3.27 23.83
N LEU A 327 -7.47 -3.93 23.12
CA LEU A 327 -7.94 -3.47 21.83
C LEU A 327 -8.83 -2.23 21.97
N PRO A 328 -8.62 -1.17 21.13
CA PRO A 328 -9.49 0.01 21.11
C PRO A 328 -10.87 -0.27 20.53
N GLY A 329 -10.96 -1.31 19.69
CA GLY A 329 -12.18 -1.80 19.08
C GLY A 329 -13.05 -2.61 20.03
N ARG A 330 -14.29 -2.84 19.64
CA ARG A 330 -15.20 -3.79 20.29
C ARG A 330 -15.93 -4.61 19.24
N SER A 331 -16.37 -5.79 19.62
CA SER A 331 -17.22 -6.59 18.76
C SER A 331 -18.49 -5.85 18.37
N LEU A 332 -18.85 -5.99 17.10
CA LEU A 332 -20.10 -5.53 16.50
C LEU A 332 -21.24 -6.56 16.68
N LEU A 333 -20.92 -7.77 17.17
CA LEU A 333 -21.93 -8.76 17.51
C LEU A 333 -22.72 -8.27 18.72
N PRO A 334 -24.06 -8.41 18.74
CA PRO A 334 -24.86 -8.01 19.87
C PRO A 334 -24.70 -9.02 21.03
N PRO A 335 -24.27 -8.62 22.22
CA PRO A 335 -24.67 -9.34 23.41
C PRO A 335 -26.12 -9.00 23.73
N ALA A 336 -26.86 -9.99 24.24
CA ALA A 336 -28.26 -9.82 24.64
C ALA A 336 -28.52 -8.66 25.63
N GLU A 337 -27.45 -8.05 26.17
CA GLU A 337 -27.51 -7.08 27.28
C GLU A 337 -26.82 -5.73 26.99
N ARG A 338 -26.26 -5.50 25.77
CA ARG A 338 -25.62 -4.22 25.49
C ARG A 338 -26.65 -3.12 25.23
N ARG A 339 -26.82 -2.24 26.23
CA ARG A 339 -27.45 -0.93 26.01
C ARG A 339 -26.67 -0.13 24.99
N PRO A 340 -27.32 0.72 24.18
CA PRO A 340 -26.61 1.70 23.35
C PRO A 340 -25.61 2.45 24.26
N GLY A 341 -24.34 2.20 24.06
CA GLY A 341 -23.28 2.88 24.83
C GLY A 341 -23.15 4.34 24.39
N SER A 342 -22.50 5.15 25.22
CA SER A 342 -22.13 6.51 24.83
C SER A 342 -21.34 6.49 23.52
N PRO A 343 -21.48 7.55 22.70
CA PRO A 343 -20.72 7.73 21.46
C PRO A 343 -19.24 7.52 21.68
N ARG A 344 -18.61 6.72 20.83
CA ARG A 344 -17.18 6.46 20.95
C ARG A 344 -16.43 7.28 19.90
N PRO A 345 -15.46 8.09 20.33
CA PRO A 345 -14.58 8.76 19.39
C PRO A 345 -13.85 7.73 18.52
N SER A 346 -13.78 7.98 17.23
CA SER A 346 -13.02 7.21 16.24
C SER A 346 -11.93 8.10 15.66
N TYR A 347 -10.68 7.71 15.88
CA TYR A 347 -9.52 8.40 15.29
C TYR A 347 -9.33 8.01 13.82
N PHE A 348 -8.88 8.96 13.02
CA PHE A 348 -8.42 8.75 11.65
C PHE A 348 -7.28 9.71 11.29
N GLU A 349 -6.51 9.36 10.24
CA GLU A 349 -5.38 10.15 9.78
C GLU A 349 -5.10 9.99 8.29
N ALA A 350 -4.44 11.01 7.70
CA ALA A 350 -3.79 10.99 6.40
C ALA A 350 -2.41 11.64 6.53
N MET A 351 -1.37 10.82 6.68
CA MET A 351 -0.02 11.30 6.98
C MET A 351 0.88 11.45 5.75
N SER A 352 0.44 10.98 4.59
CA SER A 352 1.25 10.99 3.36
C SER A 352 1.70 12.39 2.94
N ALA A 353 0.84 13.39 3.10
CA ALA A 353 1.19 14.79 2.81
C ALA A 353 2.36 15.28 3.66
N MET A 354 2.37 14.98 4.96
CA MET A 354 3.45 15.35 5.86
C MET A 354 4.72 14.54 5.56
N LEU A 355 4.58 13.24 5.51
CA LEU A 355 5.72 12.32 5.41
C LEU A 355 6.46 12.45 4.08
N ASN A 356 5.74 12.72 3.00
CA ASN A 356 6.29 12.71 1.65
C ASN A 356 6.56 14.10 1.09
N ARG A 357 5.79 15.12 1.50
CA ARG A 357 5.83 16.46 0.91
C ARG A 357 6.23 17.55 1.90
N GLY A 358 6.25 17.25 3.23
CA GLY A 358 6.54 18.24 4.28
C GLY A 358 5.38 19.23 4.51
N TRP A 359 4.17 18.83 4.13
CA TRP A 359 2.94 19.59 4.36
C TRP A 359 2.38 19.33 5.76
N ALA A 360 1.25 19.93 6.11
CA ALA A 360 0.67 19.68 7.42
C ALA A 360 0.15 18.23 7.53
N PRO A 361 0.34 17.57 8.71
CA PRO A 361 -0.29 16.29 9.00
C PRO A 361 -1.80 16.48 9.11
N LEU A 362 -2.57 15.54 8.60
CA LEU A 362 -4.00 15.47 8.81
C LEU A 362 -4.31 14.39 9.84
N SER A 363 -4.95 14.79 10.94
CA SER A 363 -5.59 13.86 11.87
C SER A 363 -7.00 14.33 12.18
N GLY A 364 -7.85 13.44 12.65
CA GLY A 364 -9.21 13.82 12.97
C GLY A 364 -9.93 12.83 13.88
N VAL A 365 -11.09 13.23 14.29
CA VAL A 365 -11.99 12.44 15.13
C VAL A 365 -13.41 12.47 14.61
N LEU A 366 -14.04 11.31 14.60
CA LEU A 366 -15.46 11.13 14.35
C LEU A 366 -16.13 10.74 15.67
N VAL A 367 -17.16 11.51 16.08
CA VAL A 367 -17.99 11.23 17.26
C VAL A 367 -19.44 11.20 16.80
N ASP A 368 -20.03 10.02 16.72
CA ASP A 368 -21.33 9.78 16.06
C ASP A 368 -21.32 10.25 14.60
N ARG A 369 -21.95 11.41 14.33
CA ARG A 369 -22.01 12.03 13.01
C ARG A 369 -21.25 13.37 12.95
N ASP A 370 -20.63 13.79 14.07
CA ASP A 370 -19.75 14.96 14.09
C ASP A 370 -18.33 14.53 13.72
N LYS A 371 -17.81 15.12 12.67
CA LYS A 371 -16.43 14.90 12.18
C LYS A 371 -15.63 16.19 12.35
N TYR A 372 -14.45 16.05 12.96
CA TYR A 372 -13.49 17.15 13.10
C TYR A 372 -12.15 16.74 12.49
N ILE A 373 -11.62 17.59 11.64
CA ILE A 373 -10.32 17.43 10.97
C ILE A 373 -9.39 18.51 11.48
N GLU A 374 -8.28 18.09 12.07
CA GLU A 374 -7.21 18.97 12.54
C GLU A 374 -6.21 19.21 11.43
N LEU A 375 -6.23 20.40 10.89
CA LEU A 375 -5.30 20.97 9.92
C LEU A 375 -5.05 22.42 10.30
N PRO A 376 -4.07 23.12 9.74
CA PRO A 376 -3.91 24.57 9.93
C PRO A 376 -5.19 25.37 9.62
N ILE A 377 -5.95 24.94 8.62
CA ILE A 377 -7.33 25.39 8.34
C ILE A 377 -8.24 24.25 8.81
N ALA A 378 -8.66 24.31 10.08
CA ALA A 378 -9.46 23.25 10.69
C ALA A 378 -10.84 23.12 10.04
N GLU A 379 -11.42 21.91 10.08
CA GLU A 379 -12.72 21.62 9.50
C GLU A 379 -13.61 20.85 10.48
N ARG A 380 -14.90 21.12 10.42
CA ARG A 380 -15.92 20.38 11.15
C ARG A 380 -17.15 20.17 10.28
N TYR A 381 -17.70 18.95 10.30
CA TYR A 381 -18.86 18.55 9.52
C TYR A 381 -19.89 17.83 10.39
N ASP A 382 -21.17 18.03 10.06
CA ASP A 382 -22.29 17.25 10.59
C ASP A 382 -22.74 16.26 9.50
N LEU A 383 -22.23 15.04 9.55
CA LEU A 383 -22.48 14.01 8.56
C LEU A 383 -23.94 13.49 8.53
N ALA A 384 -24.78 13.90 9.49
CA ALA A 384 -26.20 13.61 9.44
C ALA A 384 -26.95 14.55 8.50
N ALA A 385 -26.47 15.79 8.38
CA ALA A 385 -27.07 16.84 7.55
C ALA A 385 -26.31 17.07 6.24
N ASP A 386 -25.02 16.77 6.20
CA ASP A 386 -24.08 17.07 5.10
C ASP A 386 -23.14 15.87 4.91
N THR A 387 -23.65 14.84 4.22
CA THR A 387 -22.91 13.60 3.94
C THR A 387 -21.73 13.81 2.98
N ASP A 388 -21.77 14.88 2.19
CA ASP A 388 -20.77 15.18 1.17
C ASP A 388 -19.71 16.17 1.68
N GLU A 389 -19.82 16.58 2.97
CA GLU A 389 -18.86 17.47 3.62
C GLU A 389 -18.66 18.82 2.86
N ALA A 390 -19.74 19.30 2.23
CA ALA A 390 -19.72 20.50 1.40
C ALA A 390 -19.61 21.81 2.22
N THR A 391 -20.01 21.79 3.51
CA THR A 391 -20.08 22.98 4.34
C THR A 391 -19.21 22.85 5.59
N ASN A 392 -18.05 23.49 5.59
CA ASN A 392 -17.21 23.58 6.79
C ASN A 392 -17.91 24.41 7.89
N LEU A 393 -18.14 23.77 9.04
CA LEU A 393 -18.77 24.36 10.23
C LEU A 393 -17.77 24.80 11.31
N ALA A 394 -16.45 24.62 11.09
CA ALA A 394 -15.44 25.05 12.04
C ALA A 394 -15.52 26.58 12.29
N GLY A 395 -15.36 26.97 13.54
CA GLY A 395 -15.50 28.36 13.98
C GLY A 395 -16.93 28.83 14.20
N ARG A 396 -17.96 28.14 13.66
CA ARG A 396 -19.38 28.50 13.89
C ARG A 396 -19.91 28.09 15.27
N ALA A 397 -19.28 27.12 15.90
CA ALA A 397 -19.61 26.66 17.24
C ALA A 397 -18.33 26.34 18.03
N PRO A 398 -17.61 27.35 18.56
CA PRO A 398 -16.28 27.17 19.17
C PRO A 398 -16.24 26.17 20.33
N ASP A 399 -17.33 26.05 21.10
CA ASP A 399 -17.42 25.06 22.19
C ASP A 399 -17.45 23.63 21.64
N ARG A 400 -18.16 23.41 20.54
CA ARG A 400 -18.21 22.11 19.88
C ARG A 400 -16.85 21.76 19.27
N ASP A 401 -16.21 22.72 18.61
CA ASP A 401 -14.87 22.54 18.03
C ASP A 401 -13.86 22.20 19.11
N ARG A 402 -13.85 22.92 20.24
CA ARG A 402 -12.97 22.61 21.38
C ARG A 402 -13.25 21.22 21.99
N MET A 403 -14.49 20.84 22.08
CA MET A 403 -14.87 19.52 22.59
C MET A 403 -14.32 18.40 21.68
N LEU A 404 -14.49 18.54 20.34
CA LEU A 404 -14.00 17.55 19.38
C LEU A 404 -12.47 17.51 19.32
N ALA A 405 -11.80 18.67 19.30
CA ALA A 405 -10.35 18.77 19.39
C ALA A 405 -9.82 18.12 20.71
N GLY A 406 -10.51 18.34 21.83
CA GLY A 406 -10.18 17.67 23.09
C GLY A 406 -10.37 16.14 23.03
N ARG A 407 -11.37 15.65 22.26
CA ARG A 407 -11.54 14.21 22.02
C ARG A 407 -10.42 13.65 21.15
N LEU A 408 -9.98 14.40 20.13
CA LEU A 408 -8.85 14.03 19.31
C LEU A 408 -7.55 13.96 20.13
N GLY A 409 -7.27 15.00 20.94
CA GLY A 409 -6.11 15.01 21.83
C GLY A 409 -6.08 13.88 22.85
N GLY A 410 -7.25 13.33 23.21
CA GLY A 410 -7.35 12.18 24.11
C GLY A 410 -6.80 10.86 23.55
N PHE A 411 -6.51 10.78 22.25
CA PHE A 411 -5.85 9.61 21.66
C PHE A 411 -4.34 9.58 21.90
N ASP A 412 -3.73 10.71 22.28
CA ASP A 412 -2.28 10.85 22.46
C ASP A 412 -1.48 10.28 21.26
N ALA A 413 -1.99 10.57 20.06
CA ALA A 413 -1.41 10.07 18.83
C ALA A 413 -0.11 10.81 18.50
N ALA A 414 1.02 10.23 18.89
CA ALA A 414 2.33 10.78 18.53
C ALA A 414 2.50 10.88 17.01
N LEU A 415 3.27 11.87 16.56
CA LEU A 415 3.69 11.95 15.16
C LEU A 415 4.47 10.68 14.78
N PRO A 416 4.45 10.28 13.49
CA PRO A 416 5.15 9.11 13.02
C PRO A 416 6.63 9.14 13.42
N GLY A 417 7.13 8.01 13.90
CA GLY A 417 8.54 7.80 14.11
C GLY A 417 9.34 7.79 12.80
N ARG A 418 10.66 7.61 12.91
CA ARG A 418 11.55 7.58 11.75
C ARG A 418 11.20 6.39 10.84
N ARG A 419 11.11 6.64 9.53
CA ARG A 419 10.91 5.64 8.50
C ARG A 419 12.15 4.74 8.36
N ARG A 420 11.92 3.50 7.91
CA ARG A 420 12.98 2.66 7.38
C ARG A 420 13.24 3.06 5.92
N ALA A 421 14.50 2.97 5.51
CA ALA A 421 14.83 3.10 4.10
C ALA A 421 14.29 1.91 3.31
N GLU A 422 13.70 2.20 2.17
CA GLU A 422 13.28 1.17 1.21
C GLU A 422 14.43 0.83 0.27
N GLU A 423 14.48 -0.41 -0.20
CA GLU A 423 15.40 -0.78 -1.26
C GLU A 423 15.08 0.00 -2.56
N PRO A 424 16.08 0.35 -3.39
CA PRO A 424 15.87 1.22 -4.55
C PRO A 424 14.80 0.75 -5.52
N ASP A 425 14.69 -0.57 -5.73
CA ASP A 425 13.65 -1.18 -6.57
C ASP A 425 12.25 -1.06 -5.93
N VAL A 426 12.16 -1.17 -4.61
CA VAL A 426 10.93 -0.98 -3.85
C VAL A 426 10.50 0.47 -3.87
N ALA A 427 11.45 1.37 -3.62
CA ALA A 427 11.19 2.80 -3.69
C ALA A 427 10.70 3.22 -5.10
N ALA A 428 11.31 2.69 -6.16
CA ALA A 428 10.89 2.91 -7.54
C ALA A 428 9.47 2.39 -7.80
N ARG A 429 9.14 1.20 -7.29
CA ARG A 429 7.81 0.62 -7.42
C ARG A 429 6.75 1.42 -6.66
N LEU A 430 7.02 1.85 -5.44
CA LEU A 430 6.11 2.70 -4.67
C LEU A 430 5.95 4.10 -5.31
N GLN A 431 7.02 4.63 -5.91
CA GLN A 431 6.98 5.89 -6.64
C GLN A 431 6.07 5.83 -7.87
N SER A 432 6.02 4.69 -8.56
CA SER A 432 5.17 4.50 -9.75
C SER A 432 3.68 4.53 -9.45
N LEU A 433 3.28 4.29 -8.21
CA LEU A 433 1.90 4.44 -7.72
C LEU A 433 1.56 5.86 -7.27
N GLY A 434 2.50 6.80 -7.39
CA GLY A 434 2.34 8.10 -6.74
C GLY A 434 2.58 8.06 -5.22
N TYR A 435 2.89 6.89 -4.64
CA TYR A 435 3.40 6.79 -3.28
C TYR A 435 4.85 7.23 -3.25
N VAL A 436 5.00 8.50 -3.03
CA VAL A 436 6.30 9.12 -3.00
C VAL A 436 6.96 8.76 -1.68
N ALA A 437 7.95 7.88 -1.72
CA ALA A 437 8.83 7.68 -0.58
C ALA A 437 9.68 8.96 -0.38
N GLY A 438 9.08 9.97 0.22
CA GLY A 438 9.75 11.20 0.67
C GLY A 438 10.05 11.07 2.14
N ASP A 439 11.19 11.54 2.58
CA ASP A 439 11.49 11.75 4.00
C ASP A 439 11.55 13.26 4.22
N ALA A 440 10.36 13.86 4.23
CA ALA A 440 10.25 15.29 4.44
C ALA A 440 10.56 15.60 5.92
N PRO A 441 11.35 16.63 6.22
CA PRO A 441 11.64 17.00 7.60
C PRO A 441 10.35 17.44 8.29
N ILE A 442 10.10 16.91 9.49
CA ILE A 442 8.99 17.34 10.34
C ILE A 442 9.25 18.78 10.78
N LYS A 443 8.31 19.67 10.49
CA LYS A 443 8.40 21.08 10.89
C LYS A 443 8.00 21.25 12.36
N ALA A 444 8.62 22.18 13.05
CA ALA A 444 8.24 22.52 14.42
C ALA A 444 6.82 23.15 14.49
N ARG A 445 6.37 23.77 13.40
CA ARG A 445 5.05 24.36 13.26
C ARG A 445 4.63 24.35 11.80
N TYR A 446 3.38 23.98 11.55
CA TYR A 446 2.72 24.09 10.25
C TYR A 446 1.79 25.31 10.24
N THR A 447 1.64 25.94 9.07
CA THR A 447 0.81 27.14 8.85
C THR A 447 -0.21 26.86 7.74
N GLU A 448 -1.12 27.80 7.51
CA GLU A 448 -2.08 27.71 6.40
C GLU A 448 -1.41 27.52 5.02
N ALA A 449 -0.18 28.03 4.85
CA ALA A 449 0.61 27.81 3.64
C ALA A 449 1.10 26.35 3.49
N ASP A 450 1.02 25.54 4.54
CA ASP A 450 1.38 24.11 4.56
C ASP A 450 0.12 23.22 4.51
N ASP A 451 -1.07 23.81 4.58
CA ASP A 451 -2.31 23.06 4.53
C ASP A 451 -2.49 22.40 3.16
N PRO A 452 -2.71 21.08 3.08
CA PRO A 452 -2.86 20.38 1.79
C PRO A 452 -3.92 20.98 0.87
N LYS A 453 -4.98 21.59 1.43
CA LYS A 453 -6.05 22.25 0.64
C LYS A 453 -5.53 23.42 -0.18
N THR A 454 -4.54 24.16 0.32
CA THR A 454 -3.92 25.28 -0.40
C THR A 454 -2.89 24.81 -1.43
N LEU A 455 -2.53 23.52 -1.41
CA LEU A 455 -1.43 22.92 -2.17
C LEU A 455 -1.87 21.91 -3.24
N LEU A 456 -3.19 21.75 -3.45
CA LEU A 456 -3.73 20.81 -4.45
C LEU A 456 -3.16 21.03 -5.86
N ALA A 457 -2.98 22.28 -6.29
CA ALA A 457 -2.38 22.56 -7.59
C ALA A 457 -0.90 22.13 -7.69
N ILE A 458 -0.19 22.03 -6.55
CA ILE A 458 1.18 21.51 -6.48
C ILE A 458 1.15 19.99 -6.58
N ASP A 459 0.21 19.35 -5.87
CA ASP A 459 0.01 17.89 -5.94
C ASP A 459 -0.34 17.45 -7.36
N GLU A 460 -1.29 18.13 -8.00
CA GLU A 460 -1.67 17.86 -9.38
C GLU A 460 -0.49 18.04 -10.36
N ALA A 461 0.31 19.08 -10.17
CA ALA A 461 1.52 19.28 -10.98
C ALA A 461 2.54 18.17 -10.74
N PHE A 462 2.65 17.67 -9.50
CA PHE A 462 3.55 16.57 -9.16
C PHE A 462 3.15 15.27 -9.85
N HIS A 463 1.87 14.86 -9.75
CA HIS A 463 1.35 13.68 -10.43
C HIS A 463 1.51 13.79 -11.95
N ARG A 464 1.20 14.95 -12.54
CA ARG A 464 1.44 15.19 -13.96
C ARG A 464 2.91 15.03 -14.34
N ALA A 465 3.86 15.45 -13.51
CA ALA A 465 5.27 15.26 -13.78
C ALA A 465 5.69 13.78 -13.74
N VAL A 466 5.08 12.98 -12.85
CA VAL A 466 5.26 11.52 -12.82
C VAL A 466 4.68 10.89 -14.10
N ASP A 467 3.46 11.24 -14.50
CA ASP A 467 2.85 10.76 -15.75
C ASP A 467 3.69 11.08 -16.99
N LEU A 468 4.24 12.29 -17.04
CA LEU A 468 5.15 12.72 -18.11
C LEU A 468 6.44 11.87 -18.14
N TYR A 469 7.00 11.55 -16.97
CA TYR A 469 8.16 10.67 -16.86
C TYR A 469 7.83 9.25 -17.35
N VAL A 470 6.72 8.68 -16.88
CA VAL A 470 6.22 7.36 -17.31
C VAL A 470 5.98 7.33 -18.82
N GLY A 471 5.39 8.41 -19.37
CA GLY A 471 5.19 8.61 -20.79
C GLY A 471 6.48 8.93 -21.58
N ARG A 472 7.67 8.87 -20.96
CA ARG A 472 8.98 9.19 -21.54
C ARG A 472 9.12 10.63 -22.04
N ARG A 473 8.26 11.54 -21.58
CA ARG A 473 8.31 12.97 -21.88
C ARG A 473 9.22 13.70 -20.87
N TYR A 474 10.47 13.26 -20.80
CA TYR A 474 11.42 13.63 -19.74
C TYR A 474 11.66 15.14 -19.61
N GLU A 475 11.78 15.87 -20.74
CA GLU A 475 12.02 17.32 -20.70
C GLU A 475 10.82 18.06 -20.09
N GLU A 476 9.60 17.65 -20.42
CA GLU A 476 8.39 18.26 -19.89
C GLU A 476 8.22 17.91 -18.39
N ALA A 477 8.56 16.68 -17.99
CA ALA A 477 8.62 16.31 -16.58
C ALA A 477 9.59 17.21 -15.80
N LYS A 478 10.81 17.43 -16.30
CA LYS A 478 11.80 18.30 -15.69
C LYS A 478 11.33 19.76 -15.59
N VAL A 479 10.67 20.28 -16.64
CA VAL A 479 10.06 21.62 -16.59
C VAL A 479 9.03 21.72 -15.49
N THR A 480 8.16 20.71 -15.36
CA THR A 480 7.12 20.68 -14.33
C THR A 480 7.72 20.61 -12.92
N TYR A 481 8.72 19.77 -12.68
CA TYR A 481 9.42 19.73 -11.38
C TYR A 481 10.10 21.07 -11.04
N ARG A 482 10.72 21.77 -12.01
CA ARG A 482 11.29 23.10 -11.80
C ARG A 482 10.23 24.13 -11.40
N GLN A 483 9.01 24.05 -11.97
CA GLN A 483 7.89 24.91 -11.60
C GLN A 483 7.41 24.63 -10.16
N ILE A 484 7.35 23.36 -9.77
CA ILE A 484 7.02 22.96 -8.39
C ILE A 484 8.06 23.54 -7.42
N ILE A 485 9.36 23.35 -7.70
CA ILE A 485 10.45 23.87 -6.88
C ILE A 485 10.39 25.40 -6.75
N ALA A 486 10.02 26.11 -7.82
CA ALA A 486 9.90 27.56 -7.78
C ALA A 486 8.77 28.03 -6.86
N ARG A 487 7.68 27.25 -6.72
CA ARG A 487 6.55 27.57 -5.84
C ARG A 487 6.75 27.07 -4.41
N ARG A 488 7.43 25.93 -4.25
CA ARG A 488 7.70 25.25 -2.97
C ARG A 488 9.18 24.83 -2.92
N PRO A 489 10.08 25.80 -2.65
CA PRO A 489 11.53 25.53 -2.57
C PRO A 489 11.93 24.64 -1.38
N ASP A 490 11.03 24.39 -0.44
CA ASP A 490 11.19 23.48 0.68
C ASP A 490 10.79 22.02 0.37
N MET A 491 10.25 21.74 -0.83
CA MET A 491 9.74 20.41 -1.20
C MET A 491 10.87 19.49 -1.66
N ALA A 492 11.49 18.78 -0.73
CA ALA A 492 12.63 17.87 -0.95
C ALA A 492 12.43 16.89 -2.12
N ILE A 493 11.22 16.30 -2.19
CA ILE A 493 10.89 15.31 -3.19
C ILE A 493 10.94 15.85 -4.63
N ALA A 494 10.57 17.11 -4.87
CA ALA A 494 10.62 17.70 -6.19
C ALA A 494 12.05 17.84 -6.71
N TYR A 495 13.02 18.18 -5.83
CA TYR A 495 14.44 18.18 -6.17
C TYR A 495 14.96 16.78 -6.46
N ARG A 496 14.58 15.81 -5.65
CA ARG A 496 15.00 14.42 -5.80
C ARG A 496 14.55 13.84 -7.13
N HIS A 497 13.28 14.04 -7.49
CA HIS A 497 12.73 13.57 -8.76
C HIS A 497 13.33 14.29 -9.96
N LEU A 498 13.50 15.61 -9.89
CA LEU A 498 14.18 16.34 -10.94
C LEU A 498 15.61 15.82 -11.16
N ALA A 499 16.33 15.59 -10.07
CA ALA A 499 17.68 15.04 -10.12
C ALA A 499 17.68 13.61 -10.69
N PHE A 500 16.71 12.78 -10.29
CA PHE A 500 16.57 11.42 -10.80
C PHE A 500 16.31 11.40 -12.32
N VAL A 501 15.33 12.18 -12.80
CA VAL A 501 15.05 12.27 -14.25
C VAL A 501 16.26 12.79 -15.03
N SER A 502 16.98 13.77 -14.46
CA SER A 502 18.21 14.29 -15.08
C SER A 502 19.32 13.23 -15.12
N TRP A 503 19.46 12.41 -14.07
CA TRP A 503 20.41 11.30 -14.02
C TRP A 503 20.10 10.23 -15.06
N GLU A 504 18.86 9.73 -15.09
CA GLU A 504 18.38 8.71 -16.03
C GLU A 504 18.53 9.14 -17.51
N THR A 505 18.41 10.45 -17.77
CA THR A 505 18.61 11.01 -19.11
C THR A 505 20.07 11.34 -19.43
N GLY A 506 21.03 10.91 -18.59
CA GLY A 506 22.47 11.13 -18.78
C GLY A 506 22.97 12.54 -18.45
N GLN A 507 22.11 13.40 -17.92
CA GLN A 507 22.48 14.77 -17.56
C GLN A 507 23.04 14.80 -16.13
N THR A 508 24.10 14.02 -15.88
CA THR A 508 24.66 13.78 -14.54
C THR A 508 25.11 15.04 -13.82
N ARG A 509 25.65 16.03 -14.56
CA ARG A 509 26.03 17.33 -13.98
C ARG A 509 24.82 18.12 -13.50
N GLU A 510 23.73 18.10 -14.25
CA GLU A 510 22.48 18.75 -13.85
C GLU A 510 21.88 18.08 -12.60
N ALA A 511 21.84 16.75 -12.58
CA ALA A 511 21.35 15.99 -11.42
C ALA A 511 22.07 16.38 -10.12
N ILE A 512 23.40 16.41 -10.15
CA ILE A 512 24.22 16.85 -9.02
C ILE A 512 23.91 18.31 -8.65
N HIS A 513 23.86 19.22 -9.64
CA HIS A 513 23.58 20.63 -9.40
C HIS A 513 22.21 20.88 -8.77
N VAL A 514 21.19 20.14 -9.21
CA VAL A 514 19.83 20.23 -8.63
C VAL A 514 19.85 19.90 -7.14
N LEU A 515 20.53 18.82 -6.73
CA LEU A 515 20.62 18.42 -5.32
C LEU A 515 21.49 19.40 -4.51
N GLN A 516 22.55 19.95 -5.09
CA GLN A 516 23.32 21.00 -4.45
C GLN A 516 22.50 22.27 -4.21
N ARG A 517 21.62 22.63 -5.16
CA ARG A 517 20.66 23.74 -4.98
C ARG A 517 19.66 23.44 -3.86
N ALA A 518 19.21 22.20 -3.72
CA ALA A 518 18.37 21.81 -2.59
C ALA A 518 19.04 22.10 -1.27
N LEU A 519 20.32 21.69 -1.11
CA LEU A 519 21.10 21.97 0.11
C LEU A 519 21.28 23.48 0.34
N ALA A 520 21.56 24.25 -0.70
CA ALA A 520 21.68 25.72 -0.61
C ALA A 520 20.35 26.40 -0.23
N ALA A 521 19.23 25.79 -0.56
CA ALA A 521 17.89 26.24 -0.15
C ALA A 521 17.48 25.77 1.27
N GLY A 522 18.38 25.11 2.00
CA GLY A 522 18.11 24.58 3.34
C GLY A 522 17.39 23.23 3.36
N VAL A 523 17.21 22.58 2.22
CA VAL A 523 16.61 21.24 2.13
C VAL A 523 17.69 20.19 2.37
N THR A 524 17.92 19.87 3.64
CA THR A 524 19.02 19.01 4.12
C THR A 524 18.54 17.65 4.60
N SER A 525 17.38 17.17 4.10
CA SER A 525 16.88 15.84 4.47
C SER A 525 17.88 14.75 4.07
N VAL A 526 17.96 13.69 4.89
CA VAL A 526 18.88 12.57 4.68
C VAL A 526 18.79 12.01 3.26
N PRO A 527 17.58 11.77 2.67
CA PRO A 527 17.47 11.25 1.29
C PRO A 527 18.07 12.18 0.22
N VAL A 528 17.93 13.51 0.37
CA VAL A 528 18.55 14.47 -0.57
C VAL A 528 20.07 14.38 -0.51
N VAL A 529 20.62 14.34 0.71
CA VAL A 529 22.05 14.26 0.91
C VAL A 529 22.62 12.92 0.46
N THR A 530 21.90 11.83 0.75
CA THR A 530 22.28 10.47 0.33
C THR A 530 22.29 10.34 -1.19
N GLN A 531 21.26 10.83 -1.87
CA GLN A 531 21.18 10.80 -3.33
C GLN A 531 22.31 11.63 -3.96
N LEU A 532 22.60 12.80 -3.41
CA LEU A 532 23.74 13.61 -3.87
C LEU A 532 25.07 12.88 -3.65
N GLY A 533 25.25 12.27 -2.48
CA GLY A 533 26.44 11.46 -2.19
C GLY A 533 26.64 10.31 -3.15
N THR A 534 25.57 9.55 -3.44
CA THR A 534 25.60 8.47 -4.42
C THR A 534 25.97 8.98 -5.81
N TYR A 535 25.32 10.03 -6.31
CA TYR A 535 25.63 10.61 -7.62
C TYR A 535 27.05 11.17 -7.72
N LEU A 536 27.57 11.74 -6.64
CA LEU A 536 28.97 12.17 -6.58
C LEU A 536 29.94 10.98 -6.67
N ALA A 537 29.68 9.90 -5.91
CA ALA A 537 30.52 8.70 -5.92
C ALA A 537 30.54 8.06 -7.32
N GLU A 538 29.38 7.90 -7.95
CA GLU A 538 29.24 7.34 -9.29
C GLU A 538 29.83 8.24 -10.40
N SER A 539 29.80 9.56 -10.18
CA SER A 539 30.44 10.52 -11.10
C SER A 539 31.96 10.64 -10.94
N GLY A 540 32.60 9.72 -10.21
CA GLY A 540 34.05 9.74 -9.99
C GLY A 540 34.53 10.80 -8.96
N LYS A 541 33.65 11.26 -8.07
CA LYS A 541 33.95 12.22 -6.99
C LYS A 541 33.75 11.60 -5.60
N PRO A 542 34.34 10.41 -5.32
CA PRO A 542 34.04 9.68 -4.08
C PRO A 542 34.52 10.43 -2.83
N ALA A 543 35.59 11.24 -2.91
CA ALA A 543 36.03 12.04 -1.78
C ALA A 543 34.99 13.08 -1.34
N ALA A 544 34.32 13.73 -2.30
CA ALA A 544 33.24 14.67 -2.01
C ALA A 544 32.00 13.95 -1.42
N ALA A 545 31.68 12.75 -1.95
CA ALA A 545 30.62 11.92 -1.40
C ALA A 545 30.90 11.52 0.07
N ILE A 546 32.12 11.09 0.37
CA ILE A 546 32.55 10.73 1.73
C ILE A 546 32.40 11.93 2.68
N SER A 547 32.94 13.09 2.31
CA SER A 547 32.84 14.29 3.12
C SER A 547 31.39 14.73 3.41
N LEU A 548 30.48 14.43 2.49
CA LEU A 548 29.05 14.75 2.61
C LEU A 548 28.32 13.75 3.51
N LEU A 549 28.62 12.45 3.39
CA LEU A 549 27.87 11.37 4.03
C LEU A 549 28.40 11.01 5.44
N GLU A 550 29.71 11.12 5.69
CA GLU A 550 30.30 10.80 7.02
C GLU A 550 29.60 11.52 8.17
N PRO A 551 29.34 12.86 8.12
CA PRO A 551 28.70 13.57 9.22
C PRO A 551 27.30 13.06 9.54
N ILE A 552 26.55 12.63 8.53
CA ILE A 552 25.19 12.13 8.69
C ILE A 552 25.19 10.77 9.38
N VAL A 553 26.08 9.89 8.95
CA VAL A 553 26.22 8.54 9.50
C VAL A 553 26.73 8.58 10.95
N THR A 554 27.57 9.56 11.31
CA THR A 554 28.06 9.72 12.69
C THR A 554 27.03 10.36 13.61
N SER A 555 26.19 11.28 13.12
CA SER A 555 25.21 12.01 13.92
C SER A 555 23.88 11.22 14.08
N GLN A 556 23.55 10.34 13.14
CA GLN A 556 22.29 9.61 13.11
C GLN A 556 22.55 8.11 12.98
N THR A 557 22.41 7.39 14.06
CA THR A 557 22.89 6.02 14.25
C THR A 557 22.23 4.90 13.40
N ALA A 558 21.26 5.18 12.55
CA ALA A 558 20.43 4.10 11.96
C ALA A 558 19.95 4.29 10.51
N ASP A 559 20.54 5.21 9.72
CA ASP A 559 20.12 5.36 8.32
C ASP A 559 20.89 4.38 7.43
N LEU A 560 20.19 3.34 6.95
CA LEU A 560 20.77 2.30 6.11
C LEU A 560 21.15 2.81 4.72
N ASP A 561 20.39 3.78 4.16
CA ASP A 561 20.69 4.36 2.84
C ASP A 561 21.94 5.22 2.89
N ALA A 562 22.06 6.05 3.93
CA ALA A 562 23.26 6.85 4.13
C ALA A 562 24.50 5.97 4.36
N LEU A 563 24.36 4.88 5.12
CA LEU A 563 25.41 3.87 5.31
C LEU A 563 25.76 3.19 3.99
N ASN A 564 24.75 2.80 3.19
CA ASN A 564 24.98 2.19 1.90
C ASN A 564 25.71 3.14 0.93
N GLY A 565 25.23 4.37 0.81
CA GLY A 565 25.89 5.40 -0.02
C GLY A 565 27.34 5.68 0.41
N LEU A 566 27.58 5.74 1.71
CA LEU A 566 28.94 5.92 2.26
C LEU A 566 29.82 4.71 1.97
N GLY A 567 29.29 3.48 2.13
CA GLY A 567 30.02 2.26 1.81
C GLY A 567 30.41 2.18 0.33
N ILE A 568 29.51 2.54 -0.57
CA ILE A 568 29.78 2.65 -2.01
C ILE A 568 30.85 3.73 -2.29
N ALA A 569 30.73 4.89 -1.63
CA ALA A 569 31.71 5.97 -1.80
C ALA A 569 33.12 5.54 -1.34
N TYR A 570 33.23 4.81 -0.23
CA TYR A 570 34.49 4.23 0.21
C TYR A 570 35.04 3.20 -0.78
N ALA A 571 34.20 2.30 -1.29
CA ALA A 571 34.62 1.30 -2.28
C ALA A 571 35.15 1.99 -3.55
N ARG A 572 34.44 3.00 -4.07
CA ARG A 572 34.87 3.80 -5.22
C ARG A 572 36.15 4.61 -4.97
N ALA A 573 36.41 4.99 -3.71
CA ALA A 573 37.67 5.63 -3.30
C ALA A 573 38.82 4.64 -3.11
N GLY A 574 38.64 3.35 -3.32
CA GLY A 574 39.64 2.32 -3.04
C GLY A 574 39.82 2.02 -1.55
N ARG A 575 38.96 2.54 -0.67
CA ARG A 575 38.98 2.34 0.79
C ARG A 575 38.20 1.11 1.18
N ALA A 576 38.58 -0.05 0.61
CA ALA A 576 37.84 -1.32 0.76
C ALA A 576 37.60 -1.74 2.23
N HIS A 577 38.55 -1.44 3.13
CA HIS A 577 38.39 -1.72 4.57
C HIS A 577 37.25 -0.90 5.20
N ASP A 578 37.18 0.40 4.88
CA ASP A 578 36.14 1.27 5.40
C ASP A 578 34.77 0.93 4.80
N ALA A 579 34.72 0.61 3.50
CA ALA A 579 33.53 0.12 2.84
C ALA A 579 32.98 -1.13 3.54
N ARG A 580 33.83 -2.14 3.78
CA ARG A 580 33.49 -3.37 4.48
C ARG A 580 32.90 -3.09 5.86
N ARG A 581 33.62 -2.29 6.67
CA ARG A 581 33.17 -1.92 8.02
C ARG A 581 31.80 -1.23 8.00
N THR A 582 31.56 -0.39 6.99
CA THR A 582 30.30 0.33 6.83
C THR A 582 29.15 -0.63 6.49
N PHE A 583 29.36 -1.56 5.55
CA PHE A 583 28.34 -2.56 5.23
C PHE A 583 28.14 -3.58 6.37
N GLU A 584 29.18 -3.94 7.11
CA GLU A 584 29.05 -4.78 8.31
C GLU A 584 28.25 -4.07 9.41
N ARG A 585 28.38 -2.75 9.56
CA ARG A 585 27.52 -1.96 10.45
C ARG A 585 26.04 -2.00 10.01
N MET A 586 25.75 -2.00 8.71
CA MET A 586 24.38 -2.22 8.24
C MET A 586 23.84 -3.58 8.70
N LEU A 587 24.65 -4.64 8.64
CA LEU A 587 24.25 -5.98 9.11
C LEU A 587 24.10 -6.07 10.63
N THR A 588 24.73 -5.19 11.42
CA THR A 588 24.45 -5.13 12.88
C THR A 588 23.11 -4.48 13.19
N LEU A 589 22.62 -3.60 12.29
CA LEU A 589 21.31 -2.95 12.41
C LEU A 589 20.19 -3.84 11.85
N ASP A 590 20.46 -4.51 10.75
CA ASP A 590 19.57 -5.45 10.09
C ASP A 590 20.39 -6.62 9.54
N SER A 591 20.40 -7.75 10.27
CA SER A 591 21.21 -8.94 9.93
C SER A 591 20.79 -9.62 8.63
N SER A 592 19.61 -9.30 8.12
CA SER A 592 19.03 -9.79 6.86
C SER A 592 19.08 -8.77 5.73
N ASN A 593 19.79 -7.66 5.88
CA ASN A 593 19.88 -6.63 4.86
C ASN A 593 20.54 -7.15 3.58
N ALA A 594 19.73 -7.41 2.55
CA ALA A 594 20.17 -8.00 1.28
C ALA A 594 21.19 -7.11 0.56
N MET A 595 21.00 -5.78 0.59
CA MET A 595 21.89 -4.82 -0.07
C MET A 595 23.30 -4.82 0.56
N ALA A 596 23.39 -4.83 1.89
CA ALA A 596 24.67 -4.94 2.58
C ALA A 596 25.38 -6.27 2.27
N LEU A 597 24.63 -7.37 2.20
CA LEU A 597 25.15 -8.68 1.82
C LEU A 597 25.69 -8.70 0.37
N VAL A 598 24.94 -8.10 -0.57
CA VAL A 598 25.36 -7.96 -1.99
C VAL A 598 26.66 -7.15 -2.08
N ASN A 599 26.72 -5.99 -1.44
CA ASN A 599 27.91 -5.12 -1.49
C ASN A 599 29.14 -5.77 -0.84
N LEU A 600 28.97 -6.48 0.27
CA LEU A 600 30.05 -7.27 0.87
C LEU A 600 30.47 -8.44 -0.02
N GLY A 601 29.54 -9.08 -0.71
CA GLY A 601 29.82 -10.12 -1.70
C GLY A 601 30.61 -9.58 -2.88
N ALA A 602 30.31 -8.38 -3.36
CA ALA A 602 31.07 -7.70 -4.41
C ALA A 602 32.51 -7.39 -3.96
N LEU A 603 32.71 -6.89 -2.74
CA LEU A 603 34.05 -6.68 -2.17
C LEU A 603 34.84 -7.98 -2.01
N ASP A 604 34.18 -9.10 -1.71
CA ASP A 604 34.82 -10.41 -1.66
C ASP A 604 35.20 -10.92 -3.05
N LEU A 605 34.36 -10.66 -4.07
CA LEU A 605 34.67 -10.96 -5.49
C LEU A 605 35.90 -10.19 -5.99
N GLU A 606 36.01 -8.90 -5.66
CA GLU A 606 37.16 -8.07 -6.01
C GLU A 606 38.46 -8.57 -5.39
N ARG A 607 38.41 -9.14 -4.18
CA ARG A 607 39.53 -9.77 -3.49
C ARG A 607 39.83 -11.19 -4.00
N GLY A 608 39.00 -11.77 -4.86
CA GLY A 608 39.09 -13.14 -5.32
C GLY A 608 38.63 -14.21 -4.32
N ASP A 609 38.01 -13.80 -3.21
CA ASP A 609 37.43 -14.74 -2.22
C ASP A 609 36.06 -15.22 -2.70
N LEU A 610 36.05 -16.10 -3.70
CA LEU A 610 34.84 -16.64 -4.31
C LEU A 610 33.95 -17.39 -3.33
N ALA A 611 34.55 -18.03 -2.31
CA ALA A 611 33.78 -18.78 -1.33
C ALA A 611 32.98 -17.87 -0.39
N SER A 612 33.58 -16.77 0.08
CA SER A 612 32.89 -15.80 0.90
C SER A 612 31.85 -15.01 0.09
N ALA A 613 32.20 -14.62 -1.15
CA ALA A 613 31.28 -13.95 -2.06
C ALA A 613 30.01 -14.79 -2.28
N ARG A 614 30.18 -16.09 -2.57
CA ARG A 614 29.06 -17.02 -2.76
C ARG A 614 28.15 -17.06 -1.54
N ARG A 615 28.69 -17.27 -0.34
CA ARG A 615 27.90 -17.35 0.89
C ARG A 615 27.09 -16.05 1.15
N ARG A 616 27.68 -14.90 0.83
CA ARG A 616 27.00 -13.60 1.02
C ARG A 616 25.88 -13.42 0.01
N PHE A 617 26.08 -13.74 -1.25
CA PHE A 617 25.02 -13.66 -2.26
C PHE A 617 23.93 -14.70 -2.02
N GLU A 618 24.24 -15.91 -1.56
CA GLU A 618 23.23 -16.90 -1.15
C GLU A 618 22.39 -16.36 0.00
N ARG A 619 23.02 -15.82 1.05
CA ARG A 619 22.29 -15.17 2.15
C ARG A 619 21.46 -13.96 1.68
N ALA A 620 21.96 -13.19 0.72
CA ALA A 620 21.21 -12.06 0.15
C ALA A 620 19.97 -12.56 -0.60
N ALA A 621 20.09 -13.62 -1.41
CA ALA A 621 18.98 -14.24 -2.12
C ALA A 621 17.97 -14.93 -1.17
N ASP A 622 18.43 -15.48 -0.05
CA ASP A 622 17.55 -16.02 1.00
C ASP A 622 16.79 -14.90 1.73
N ALA A 623 17.45 -13.77 1.98
CA ALA A 623 16.86 -12.62 2.63
C ALA A 623 15.87 -11.84 1.72
N ASP A 624 16.22 -11.76 0.44
CA ASP A 624 15.35 -11.22 -0.62
C ASP A 624 15.41 -12.10 -1.87
N PRO A 625 14.48 -13.05 -2.03
CA PRO A 625 14.41 -13.93 -3.20
C PRO A 625 14.17 -13.19 -4.54
N THR A 626 13.81 -11.93 -4.50
CA THR A 626 13.59 -11.07 -5.68
C THR A 626 14.80 -10.20 -6.00
N SER A 627 15.89 -10.30 -5.26
CA SER A 627 17.12 -9.52 -5.50
C SER A 627 17.84 -9.95 -6.76
N SER A 628 17.60 -9.25 -7.86
CA SER A 628 18.33 -9.44 -9.14
C SER A 628 19.85 -9.29 -8.96
N SER A 629 20.29 -8.37 -8.10
CA SER A 629 21.70 -8.15 -7.81
C SER A 629 22.36 -9.32 -7.09
N ALA A 630 21.65 -9.98 -6.16
CA ALA A 630 22.15 -11.19 -5.49
C ALA A 630 22.34 -12.34 -6.47
N LEU A 631 21.35 -12.58 -7.34
CA LEU A 631 21.43 -13.61 -8.38
C LEU A 631 22.52 -13.31 -9.41
N SER A 632 22.66 -12.04 -9.83
CA SER A 632 23.75 -11.61 -10.71
C SER A 632 25.12 -11.86 -10.07
N GLY A 633 25.27 -11.60 -8.76
CA GLY A 633 26.47 -11.92 -8.00
C GLY A 633 26.77 -13.42 -7.98
N LEU A 634 25.76 -14.26 -7.75
CA LEU A 634 25.89 -15.74 -7.82
C LEU A 634 26.31 -16.22 -9.20
N ALA A 635 25.74 -15.62 -10.26
CA ALA A 635 26.10 -15.94 -11.62
C ALA A 635 27.57 -15.60 -11.94
N VAL A 636 28.05 -14.43 -11.47
CA VAL A 636 29.47 -14.07 -11.60
C VAL A 636 30.39 -15.05 -10.87
N VAL A 637 30.03 -15.47 -9.67
CA VAL A 637 30.78 -16.51 -8.93
C VAL A 637 30.77 -17.81 -9.71
N ALA A 638 29.63 -18.27 -10.22
CA ALA A 638 29.51 -19.51 -11.00
C ALA A 638 30.37 -19.43 -12.26
N LEU A 639 30.37 -18.33 -12.99
CA LEU A 639 31.25 -18.16 -14.17
C LEU A 639 32.73 -18.22 -13.80
N LYS A 640 33.14 -17.54 -12.72
CA LYS A 640 34.54 -17.57 -12.24
C LYS A 640 35.01 -18.95 -11.75
N THR A 641 34.07 -19.77 -11.29
CA THR A 641 34.35 -21.17 -10.86
C THR A 641 34.18 -22.19 -12.00
N GLY A 642 33.90 -21.74 -13.23
CA GLY A 642 33.77 -22.56 -14.42
C GLY A 642 32.40 -23.18 -14.69
N ASP A 643 31.40 -22.92 -13.83
CA ASP A 643 30.02 -23.40 -14.00
C ASP A 643 29.22 -22.42 -14.83
N ARG A 644 29.42 -22.48 -16.16
CA ARG A 644 28.73 -21.60 -17.12
C ARG A 644 27.22 -21.84 -17.15
N ASN A 645 26.79 -23.07 -17.00
CA ASN A 645 25.34 -23.39 -17.05
C ASN A 645 24.61 -22.71 -15.89
N ARG A 646 25.17 -22.84 -14.70
CA ARG A 646 24.63 -22.15 -13.51
C ARG A 646 24.67 -20.61 -13.70
N ALA A 647 25.75 -20.06 -14.24
CA ALA A 647 25.84 -18.63 -14.48
C ALA A 647 24.72 -18.13 -15.40
N VAL A 648 24.45 -18.84 -16.51
CA VAL A 648 23.37 -18.52 -17.44
C VAL A 648 22.02 -18.61 -16.75
N THR A 649 21.76 -19.65 -15.96
CA THR A 649 20.50 -19.84 -15.22
C THR A 649 20.25 -18.69 -14.26
N GLU A 650 21.26 -18.34 -13.42
CA GLU A 650 21.11 -17.26 -12.43
C GLU A 650 20.97 -15.88 -13.08
N TRP A 651 21.71 -15.57 -14.16
CA TRP A 651 21.51 -14.33 -14.88
C TRP A 651 20.15 -14.25 -15.59
N THR A 652 19.67 -15.37 -16.17
CA THR A 652 18.32 -15.41 -16.77
C THR A 652 17.29 -15.05 -15.73
N ARG A 653 17.35 -15.67 -14.55
CA ARG A 653 16.46 -15.35 -13.44
C ARG A 653 16.63 -13.91 -12.95
N ALA A 654 17.87 -13.39 -12.88
CA ALA A 654 18.13 -12.00 -12.51
C ALA A 654 17.48 -11.01 -13.47
N VAL A 655 17.60 -11.25 -14.80
CA VAL A 655 17.02 -10.43 -15.86
C VAL A 655 15.50 -10.55 -15.96
N GLU A 656 14.93 -11.69 -15.54
CA GLU A 656 13.48 -11.87 -15.38
C GLU A 656 12.93 -11.05 -14.21
N LEU A 657 13.64 -11.08 -13.07
CA LEU A 657 13.25 -10.33 -11.87
C LEU A 657 13.45 -8.81 -12.01
N ASP A 658 14.54 -8.39 -12.65
CA ASP A 658 14.81 -6.99 -12.95
C ASP A 658 15.29 -6.83 -14.38
N PRO A 659 14.37 -6.54 -15.28
CA PRO A 659 14.66 -6.30 -16.67
C PRO A 659 15.57 -5.08 -16.95
N THR A 660 15.80 -4.22 -15.97
CA THR A 660 16.69 -3.04 -16.06
C THR A 660 18.07 -3.30 -15.48
N ASN A 661 18.33 -4.48 -14.93
CA ASN A 661 19.67 -4.90 -14.57
C ASN A 661 20.52 -5.14 -15.85
N TYR A 662 20.98 -4.04 -16.42
CA TYR A 662 21.74 -4.06 -17.69
C TYR A 662 23.07 -4.79 -17.56
N ASP A 663 23.69 -4.81 -16.37
CA ASP A 663 24.91 -5.58 -16.11
C ASP A 663 24.62 -7.08 -16.22
N ALA A 664 23.56 -7.58 -15.59
CA ALA A 664 23.12 -8.97 -15.73
C ALA A 664 22.74 -9.31 -17.17
N LEU A 665 22.02 -8.41 -17.85
CA LEU A 665 21.61 -8.60 -19.23
C LEU A 665 22.81 -8.66 -20.19
N TYR A 666 23.79 -7.79 -20.02
CA TYR A 666 25.03 -7.78 -20.77
C TYR A 666 25.83 -9.07 -20.55
N ASN A 667 26.02 -9.46 -19.29
CA ASN A 667 26.77 -10.66 -18.93
C ASN A 667 26.11 -11.94 -19.47
N LEU A 668 24.77 -12.03 -19.36
CA LEU A 668 23.99 -13.15 -19.92
C LEU A 668 24.19 -13.23 -21.45
N ALA A 669 23.94 -12.11 -22.15
CA ALA A 669 23.98 -12.03 -23.59
C ALA A 669 25.38 -12.37 -24.16
N THR A 670 26.43 -11.82 -23.57
CA THR A 670 27.83 -12.04 -24.01
C THR A 670 28.32 -13.45 -23.62
N THR A 671 27.90 -13.99 -22.48
CA THR A 671 28.24 -15.37 -22.09
C THR A 671 27.58 -16.38 -23.03
N LEU A 672 26.30 -16.24 -23.35
CA LEU A 672 25.63 -17.09 -24.35
C LEU A 672 26.31 -16.98 -25.73
N ALA A 673 26.60 -15.77 -26.19
CA ALA A 673 27.24 -15.56 -27.48
C ALA A 673 28.63 -16.21 -27.56
N SER A 674 29.44 -16.11 -26.50
CA SER A 674 30.79 -16.69 -26.45
C SER A 674 30.80 -18.19 -26.16
N SER A 675 29.71 -18.76 -25.68
CA SER A 675 29.58 -20.20 -25.38
C SER A 675 29.01 -21.01 -26.53
N GLY A 676 28.86 -20.43 -27.73
CA GLY A 676 28.35 -21.13 -28.91
C GLY A 676 26.83 -21.19 -29.03
N HIS A 677 26.12 -20.36 -28.28
CA HIS A 677 24.66 -20.22 -28.29
C HIS A 677 24.19 -18.91 -28.93
N PRO A 678 24.59 -18.57 -30.19
CA PRO A 678 24.33 -17.28 -30.78
C PRO A 678 22.83 -17.00 -31.02
N THR A 679 22.04 -18.04 -31.24
CA THR A 679 20.58 -17.92 -31.45
C THR A 679 19.89 -17.53 -30.14
N GLU A 680 20.29 -18.12 -29.01
CA GLU A 680 19.75 -17.81 -27.69
C GLU A 680 20.23 -16.45 -27.17
N ALA A 681 21.47 -16.06 -27.49
CA ALA A 681 22.04 -14.77 -27.11
C ALA A 681 21.35 -13.58 -27.78
N ARG A 682 20.88 -13.77 -29.01
CA ARG A 682 20.40 -12.69 -29.89
C ARG A 682 19.28 -11.83 -29.26
N PRO A 683 18.22 -12.38 -28.69
CA PRO A 683 17.15 -11.58 -28.08
C PRO A 683 17.67 -10.69 -26.94
N TYR A 684 18.59 -11.18 -26.13
CA TYR A 684 19.21 -10.43 -25.04
C TYR A 684 20.15 -9.32 -25.55
N LEU A 685 20.95 -9.61 -26.59
CA LEU A 685 21.81 -8.62 -27.24
C LEU A 685 20.97 -7.48 -27.85
N GLU A 686 19.92 -7.80 -28.61
CA GLU A 686 19.03 -6.82 -29.23
C GLU A 686 18.30 -5.98 -28.17
N ARG A 687 17.89 -6.60 -27.06
CA ARG A 687 17.27 -5.93 -25.92
C ARG A 687 18.25 -4.98 -25.25
N PHE A 688 19.48 -5.41 -24.97
CA PHE A 688 20.52 -4.56 -24.37
C PHE A 688 20.83 -3.36 -25.28
N ALA A 689 21.11 -3.59 -26.57
CA ALA A 689 21.44 -2.53 -27.51
C ALA A 689 20.35 -1.46 -27.66
N ARG A 690 19.07 -1.84 -27.47
CA ARG A 690 17.91 -0.96 -27.59
C ARG A 690 17.59 -0.23 -26.29
N ALA A 691 17.74 -0.90 -25.14
CA ALA A 691 17.20 -0.42 -23.88
C ALA A 691 18.26 0.15 -22.93
N ALA A 692 19.53 -0.31 -23.01
CA ALA A 692 20.58 0.16 -22.11
C ALA A 692 20.86 1.64 -22.32
N PRO A 693 20.93 2.47 -21.23
CA PRO A 693 21.17 3.90 -21.34
C PRO A 693 22.57 4.19 -21.93
N PRO A 694 22.66 4.89 -23.07
CA PRO A 694 23.96 5.16 -23.71
C PRO A 694 24.91 6.00 -22.86
N ALA A 695 24.37 6.78 -21.91
CA ALA A 695 25.18 7.59 -21.00
C ALA A 695 26.11 6.74 -20.12
N PHE A 696 25.72 5.50 -19.80
CA PHE A 696 26.46 4.60 -18.92
C PHE A 696 27.07 3.41 -19.67
N TYR A 697 26.44 2.93 -20.74
CA TYR A 697 26.76 1.69 -21.45
C TYR A 697 27.23 1.90 -22.90
N ALA A 698 27.72 3.09 -23.25
CA ALA A 698 28.09 3.41 -24.65
C ALA A 698 29.14 2.46 -25.25
N GLN A 699 30.08 1.96 -24.43
CA GLN A 699 31.10 1.00 -24.89
C GLN A 699 30.49 -0.38 -25.09
N ASP A 700 29.69 -0.85 -24.11
CA ASP A 700 29.06 -2.16 -24.13
C ASP A 700 28.05 -2.27 -25.27
N ILE A 701 27.30 -1.19 -25.55
CA ILE A 701 26.40 -1.10 -26.70
C ILE A 701 27.17 -1.25 -28.03
N ARG A 702 28.36 -0.63 -28.15
CA ARG A 702 29.20 -0.82 -29.36
C ARG A 702 29.66 -2.27 -29.51
N GLU A 703 30.06 -2.91 -28.41
CA GLU A 703 30.50 -4.29 -28.39
C GLU A 703 29.35 -5.24 -28.76
N VAL A 704 28.18 -5.06 -28.18
CA VAL A 704 26.97 -5.83 -28.48
C VAL A 704 26.56 -5.67 -29.94
N ASN A 705 26.58 -4.46 -30.48
CA ASN A 705 26.28 -4.23 -31.89
C ASN A 705 27.30 -4.93 -32.85
N ALA A 706 28.58 -4.96 -32.48
CA ALA A 706 29.59 -5.67 -33.24
C ALA A 706 29.37 -7.22 -33.19
N ILE A 707 28.88 -7.76 -32.09
CA ILE A 707 28.48 -9.17 -31.97
C ILE A 707 27.28 -9.44 -32.90
N LEU A 708 26.25 -8.62 -32.86
CA LEU A 708 25.04 -8.75 -33.68
C LEU A 708 25.36 -8.69 -35.18
N GLN A 709 26.26 -7.78 -35.60
CA GLN A 709 26.72 -7.68 -36.99
C GLN A 709 27.45 -8.96 -37.43
N ARG A 710 28.35 -9.51 -36.62
CA ARG A 710 29.04 -10.78 -36.92
C ARG A 710 28.07 -11.95 -37.08
N GLN A 711 27.04 -12.03 -36.25
CA GLN A 711 26.00 -13.07 -36.33
C GLN A 711 25.11 -12.92 -37.58
N SER A 712 24.95 -11.72 -38.12
CA SER A 712 24.17 -11.48 -39.35
C SER A 712 24.93 -11.83 -40.64
N VAL A 713 26.27 -11.75 -40.64
CA VAL A 713 27.14 -12.10 -41.77
C VAL A 713 27.35 -13.62 -41.90
N GLN A 714 27.14 -14.36 -40.80
CA GLN A 714 27.30 -15.84 -40.78
C GLN A 714 26.02 -16.61 -41.17
N ARG A 715 24.93 -15.92 -41.43
CA ARG A 715 23.68 -16.45 -42.00
C ARG A 715 23.67 -16.18 -43.52
#